data_72e9521d562ea9cbd0db9d11a9acdee9
#
_entry.id   72e9521d562ea9cbd0db9d11a9acdee9
#
_cell.length_a   1.000
_cell.length_b   1.000
_cell.length_c   1.000
_cell.angle_alpha   90.00
_cell.angle_beta   90.00
_cell.angle_gamma   90.00
#
_symmetry.space_group_name_H-M   'P 1'
#
loop_
_entity.id
_entity.type
_entity.pdbx_description
1 polymer ?
#
loop_
_entity_poly.entity_id
_entity_poly.type
_entity_poly.pdbx_seq_one_letter_code
_entity_poly.pdbx_strand_id
1 'polypeptide(L)'
;MLLESGGGQPVGPVSVVAELFDRLSAALSSRYRLERELGQGGMAKVFLAHDLKYERAVAVKVLRPDLAAEVGPARFLREIQIAARLHHPHILPLYDSDQVDGLVYYVMPYIEGETLRQRLDRERQLPVGDALQIAREIADALSYAHSCNVIHRDIKPANILLDAGHAVVADFGVARAVGAGDSTTGHIVGTPGYMSPEQIDGSQYVDGRTDIYSLGCVLFEMLVGEAPFKGSTLTSVIANRLASPAPSPRSYRELVPEAVDAAVRKAMATMPADRYTSAGQFAEALGTSATVAIAVGAAQAMVKEVVSAKSVAVLPFENMSTDPENEYFSDGITDDIIAQLSKISALKVISRTSSMQYKKTTKKIAAIAEELGVAAVLEGSVRKAGPRVRIVAHLVDPKTEQHLWGDTFDRQLTDIFEVQSEVAQQITGALSVALSPEEKQRVEKKATQDADAYNLYLLGRFHANKWSEADVLKGIECFEGAIAKDPNFAVAYAGLADAYELLSIGFSSRPPVEWLAKAKTAALKALEMDDSLAEAHTSLAYARWLGDLDWPGAEKEFKRALELKGSYVMAHEWYAEYLAALGRHEEAVAEIKRAQQLDPLAVPVNRAVGWVLYFARRYDEAIDELQKTLNMNPDFLGARLVLWWAWVAKGWPDVAMADIRKEVERPGLRTVKKLMLAYVCAAAGNKEEANGLLWELESKLAGDNRMALLAALVYTALDMKDRAFQELYRAHDLREPGLMFLKVAPWLDPLRSDPRYGVLVEKLGLG
;
A
#
# COMPACT_ATOMS: atom_id res chain seq x y z
N MET A 1 45.51 60.48 7.01
CA MET A 1 44.26 61.22 6.85
C MET A 1 43.20 60.20 6.48
N LEU A 2 42.69 59.52 7.46
CA LEU A 2 41.39 59.68 8.14
C LEU A 2 40.21 59.71 7.14
N LEU A 3 39.42 58.61 7.14
CA LEU A 3 38.02 58.65 7.54
C LEU A 3 37.49 57.20 7.62
N GLU A 4 37.10 56.82 8.83
CA GLU A 4 36.31 55.64 9.18
C GLU A 4 34.89 55.78 8.59
N SER A 5 34.35 54.66 8.10
CA SER A 5 32.90 54.47 7.89
C SER A 5 32.49 53.16 8.52
N GLY A 6 31.72 53.25 9.57
CA GLY A 6 31.21 52.13 10.33
C GLY A 6 30.28 51.23 9.53
N GLY A 7 30.61 49.96 9.52
CA GLY A 7 29.77 48.89 9.00
C GLY A 7 28.84 48.40 10.11
N GLY A 8 27.55 48.72 10.00
CA GLY A 8 26.51 48.07 10.78
C GLY A 8 26.33 46.63 10.28
N GLN A 9 26.61 45.63 11.12
CA GLN A 9 26.25 44.24 10.86
C GLN A 9 24.71 44.08 10.85
N PRO A 10 24.14 43.28 9.96
CA PRO A 10 22.72 42.95 10.05
C PRO A 10 22.48 42.07 11.28
N VAL A 11 21.59 42.54 12.17
CA VAL A 11 21.13 41.82 13.35
C VAL A 11 20.34 40.58 12.88
N GLY A 12 20.82 39.37 13.13
CA GLY A 12 20.19 38.11 12.74
C GLY A 12 18.92 37.82 13.58
N PRO A 13 18.06 36.90 13.10
CA PRO A 13 16.74 36.63 13.70
C PRO A 13 16.76 36.13 15.17
N VAL A 14 17.88 35.74 15.71
CA VAL A 14 18.05 35.30 17.12
C VAL A 14 17.93 36.44 18.14
N SER A 15 18.23 37.68 17.75
CA SER A 15 18.18 38.86 18.63
C SER A 15 16.75 39.33 18.92
N VAL A 16 15.83 39.24 17.95
CA VAL A 16 14.44 39.74 18.09
C VAL A 16 13.58 38.81 18.96
N VAL A 17 13.93 37.51 19.04
CA VAL A 17 13.20 36.53 19.86
C VAL A 17 13.50 36.67 21.34
N ALA A 18 14.76 36.87 21.69
CA ALA A 18 15.18 37.09 23.07
C ALA A 18 14.57 38.40 23.62
N GLU A 19 14.51 39.45 22.80
CA GLU A 19 13.97 40.74 23.17
C GLU A 19 12.46 40.72 23.47
N LEU A 20 11.65 39.91 22.72
CA LEU A 20 10.21 39.78 22.98
C LEU A 20 9.96 38.97 24.27
N PHE A 21 10.71 37.88 24.49
CA PHE A 21 10.61 37.07 25.69
C PHE A 21 10.93 37.85 26.95
N ASP A 22 12.04 38.62 26.93
CA ASP A 22 12.49 39.41 28.05
C ASP A 22 11.50 40.56 28.40
N ARG A 23 10.99 41.25 27.39
CA ARG A 23 9.96 42.29 27.56
C ARG A 23 8.68 41.73 28.17
N LEU A 24 8.18 40.61 27.61
CA LEU A 24 6.96 39.97 28.08
C LEU A 24 7.15 39.39 29.50
N SER A 25 8.30 38.79 29.78
CA SER A 25 8.65 38.23 31.08
C SER A 25 8.69 39.33 32.16
N ALA A 26 9.30 40.49 31.86
CA ALA A 26 9.32 41.62 32.77
C ALA A 26 7.92 42.19 33.02
N ALA A 27 7.13 42.37 31.95
CA ALA A 27 5.80 42.99 32.01
C ALA A 27 4.76 42.10 32.73
N LEU A 28 4.87 40.78 32.64
CA LEU A 28 3.94 39.82 33.25
C LEU A 28 4.42 39.24 34.59
N SER A 29 5.61 39.60 35.07
CA SER A 29 6.30 39.03 36.24
C SER A 29 5.49 39.04 37.54
N SER A 30 4.53 39.95 37.70
CA SER A 30 3.66 40.02 38.88
C SER A 30 2.61 38.92 38.96
N ARG A 31 2.30 38.27 37.82
CA ARG A 31 1.22 37.29 37.74
C ARG A 31 1.62 35.99 37.04
N TYR A 32 2.45 36.07 35.99
CA TYR A 32 2.88 34.94 35.20
C TYR A 32 4.39 34.85 35.12
N ARG A 33 4.97 33.71 35.46
CA ARG A 33 6.38 33.41 35.25
C ARG A 33 6.55 32.66 33.95
N LEU A 34 7.08 33.31 32.90
CA LEU A 34 7.38 32.70 31.65
C LEU A 34 8.52 31.67 31.79
N GLU A 35 8.41 30.52 31.14
CA GLU A 35 9.40 29.43 31.23
C GLU A 35 10.12 29.19 29.90
N ARG A 36 9.39 28.98 28.83
CA ARG A 36 9.95 28.70 27.49
C ARG A 36 8.95 28.96 26.39
N GLU A 37 9.42 29.10 25.15
CA GLU A 37 8.58 29.15 23.96
C GLU A 37 8.04 27.73 23.67
N LEU A 38 6.73 27.59 23.40
CA LEU A 38 6.06 26.37 22.98
C LEU A 38 5.98 26.25 21.46
N GLY A 39 5.86 27.38 20.77
CA GLY A 39 5.78 27.43 19.33
C GLY A 39 5.57 28.83 18.78
N GLN A 40 5.84 28.98 17.49
CA GLN A 40 5.66 30.21 16.73
C GLN A 40 4.78 29.94 15.51
N GLY A 41 3.69 30.70 15.38
CA GLY A 41 2.83 30.71 14.19
C GLY A 41 2.99 31.98 13.37
N GLY A 42 2.33 32.07 12.23
CA GLY A 42 2.37 33.25 11.36
C GLY A 42 1.84 34.55 12.06
N MET A 43 0.96 34.42 13.04
CA MET A 43 0.26 35.54 13.70
C MET A 43 0.67 35.76 15.13
N ALA A 44 1.19 34.79 15.85
CA ALA A 44 1.45 34.84 17.26
C ALA A 44 2.57 33.91 17.70
N LYS A 45 3.14 34.18 18.90
CA LYS A 45 4.01 33.27 19.63
C LYS A 45 3.32 32.74 20.85
N VAL A 46 3.61 31.50 21.25
CA VAL A 46 3.04 30.84 22.43
C VAL A 46 4.15 30.46 23.38
N PHE A 47 4.00 30.85 24.65
CA PHE A 47 4.94 30.59 25.73
C PHE A 47 4.29 29.74 26.82
N LEU A 48 5.03 28.78 27.35
CA LEU A 48 4.70 28.13 28.61
C LEU A 48 4.97 29.10 29.73
N ALA A 49 4.03 29.25 30.66
CA ALA A 49 4.16 30.06 31.84
C ALA A 49 3.52 29.39 33.05
N HIS A 50 3.93 29.83 34.25
CA HIS A 50 3.31 29.44 35.50
C HIS A 50 2.47 30.60 36.04
N ASP A 51 1.17 30.39 36.26
CA ASP A 51 0.26 31.35 36.91
C ASP A 51 0.54 31.36 38.42
N LEU A 52 1.18 32.42 38.90
CA LEU A 52 1.63 32.58 40.30
C LEU A 52 0.46 32.69 41.29
N LYS A 53 -0.73 33.07 40.81
CA LYS A 53 -1.91 33.23 41.67
C LYS A 53 -2.65 31.89 41.88
N TYR A 54 -2.72 31.06 40.87
CA TYR A 54 -3.48 29.80 40.87
C TYR A 54 -2.59 28.55 40.89
N GLU A 55 -1.26 28.74 40.96
CA GLU A 55 -0.23 27.69 41.01
C GLU A 55 -0.40 26.61 39.96
N ARG A 56 -0.58 27.02 38.70
CA ARG A 56 -0.81 26.09 37.57
C ARG A 56 -0.05 26.49 36.31
N ALA A 57 0.24 25.50 35.47
CA ALA A 57 0.81 25.74 34.16
C ALA A 57 -0.24 26.34 33.20
N VAL A 58 0.16 27.34 32.42
CA VAL A 58 -0.68 28.02 31.42
C VAL A 58 0.11 28.28 30.15
N ALA A 59 -0.61 28.40 29.03
CA ALA A 59 -0.03 28.88 27.77
C ALA A 59 -0.39 30.35 27.55
N VAL A 60 0.62 31.19 27.36
CA VAL A 60 0.47 32.63 27.07
C VAL A 60 0.72 32.84 25.58
N LYS A 61 -0.30 33.24 24.84
CA LYS A 61 -0.21 33.51 23.41
C LYS A 61 -0.16 35.03 23.18
N VAL A 62 0.88 35.48 22.47
CA VAL A 62 1.17 36.89 22.23
C VAL A 62 1.08 37.18 20.74
N LEU A 63 0.27 38.16 20.38
CA LEU A 63 0.17 38.64 19.01
C LEU A 63 1.46 39.28 18.55
N ARG A 64 1.81 39.11 17.31
CA ARG A 64 2.91 39.87 16.69
C ARG A 64 2.59 41.36 16.67
N PRO A 65 3.55 42.24 17.05
CA PRO A 65 3.31 43.68 17.15
C PRO A 65 2.82 44.35 15.85
N ASP A 66 3.30 43.87 14.69
CA ASP A 66 2.89 44.37 13.37
C ASP A 66 1.39 44.07 13.11
N LEU A 67 0.91 42.87 13.39
CA LEU A 67 -0.49 42.51 13.28
C LEU A 67 -1.37 43.17 14.34
N ALA A 68 -0.88 43.30 15.56
CA ALA A 68 -1.59 43.99 16.62
C ALA A 68 -1.84 45.49 16.29
N ALA A 69 -0.90 46.14 15.60
CA ALA A 69 -1.06 47.51 15.13
C ALA A 69 -2.05 47.64 13.98
N GLU A 70 -2.09 46.67 13.06
CA GLU A 70 -3.00 46.66 11.92
C GLU A 70 -4.46 46.39 12.33
N VAL A 71 -4.69 45.47 13.23
CA VAL A 71 -6.03 45.04 13.70
C VAL A 71 -6.63 46.03 14.71
N GLY A 72 -5.81 46.67 15.47
CA GLY A 72 -6.19 47.50 16.63
C GLY A 72 -6.45 46.70 17.91
N PRO A 73 -5.71 46.95 18.98
CA PRO A 73 -5.76 46.17 20.23
C PRO A 73 -7.17 46.03 20.83
N ALA A 74 -7.93 47.14 20.86
CA ALA A 74 -9.28 47.16 21.42
C ALA A 74 -10.27 46.27 20.69
N ARG A 75 -10.14 46.13 19.36
CA ARG A 75 -10.99 45.26 18.52
C ARG A 75 -10.62 43.81 18.77
N PHE A 76 -9.35 43.48 18.78
CA PHE A 76 -8.88 42.13 19.06
C PHE A 76 -9.35 41.62 20.44
N LEU A 77 -9.15 42.42 21.51
CA LEU A 77 -9.59 42.05 22.85
C LEU A 77 -11.11 41.85 22.95
N ARG A 78 -11.90 42.64 22.20
CA ARG A 78 -13.35 42.46 22.14
C ARG A 78 -13.76 41.11 21.53
N GLU A 79 -13.13 40.68 20.44
CA GLU A 79 -13.39 39.35 19.82
C GLU A 79 -12.96 38.22 20.75
N ILE A 80 -11.82 38.35 21.42
CA ILE A 80 -11.35 37.39 22.44
C ILE A 80 -12.35 37.30 23.60
N GLN A 81 -12.90 38.40 24.08
CA GLN A 81 -13.91 38.39 25.15
C GLN A 81 -15.21 37.68 24.75
N ILE A 82 -15.58 37.69 23.46
CA ILE A 82 -16.70 36.92 22.97
C ILE A 82 -16.38 35.44 23.01
N ALA A 83 -15.20 35.03 22.54
CA ALA A 83 -14.74 33.66 22.58
C ALA A 83 -14.56 33.12 24.02
N ALA A 84 -14.17 33.97 24.96
CA ALA A 84 -14.01 33.60 26.37
C ALA A 84 -15.33 33.19 27.06
N ARG A 85 -16.51 33.45 26.45
CA ARG A 85 -17.80 33.03 26.97
C ARG A 85 -18.19 31.61 26.56
N LEU A 86 -17.41 30.99 25.66
CA LEU A 86 -17.66 29.61 25.21
C LEU A 86 -17.20 28.66 26.32
N HIS A 87 -18.13 27.81 26.79
CA HIS A 87 -17.86 26.74 27.76
C HIS A 87 -18.31 25.42 27.21
N HIS A 88 -17.38 24.61 26.73
CA HIS A 88 -17.66 23.32 26.13
C HIS A 88 -16.45 22.38 26.34
N PRO A 89 -16.65 21.07 26.60
CA PRO A 89 -15.54 20.15 26.84
C PRO A 89 -14.53 20.07 25.69
N HIS A 90 -14.96 20.30 24.46
CA HIS A 90 -14.12 20.26 23.26
C HIS A 90 -13.73 21.66 22.74
N ILE A 91 -13.83 22.70 23.58
CA ILE A 91 -13.34 24.06 23.28
C ILE A 91 -12.31 24.45 24.34
N LEU A 92 -11.12 24.87 23.91
CA LEU A 92 -10.10 25.36 24.83
C LEU A 92 -10.56 26.66 25.49
N PRO A 93 -10.79 26.71 26.83
CA PRO A 93 -11.26 27.91 27.48
C PRO A 93 -10.17 28.98 27.55
N LEU A 94 -10.58 30.26 27.62
CA LEU A 94 -9.67 31.38 27.84
C LEU A 94 -9.74 31.79 29.31
N TYR A 95 -8.57 31.94 29.96
CA TYR A 95 -8.49 32.30 31.35
C TYR A 95 -8.37 33.81 31.54
N ASP A 96 -7.67 34.48 30.62
CA ASP A 96 -7.40 35.94 30.73
C ASP A 96 -6.99 36.50 29.35
N SER A 97 -7.15 37.81 29.19
CA SER A 97 -6.64 38.56 28.05
C SER A 97 -6.43 40.00 28.38
N ASP A 98 -5.29 40.60 28.00
CA ASP A 98 -4.98 41.99 28.28
C ASP A 98 -3.94 42.53 27.27
N GLN A 99 -3.59 43.80 27.46
CA GLN A 99 -2.50 44.45 26.74
C GLN A 99 -1.47 44.98 27.76
N VAL A 100 -0.20 44.66 27.53
CA VAL A 100 0.91 45.12 28.36
C VAL A 100 2.07 45.56 27.47
N ASP A 101 2.63 46.72 27.74
CA ASP A 101 3.76 47.30 26.98
C ASP A 101 3.56 47.27 25.43
N GLY A 102 2.32 47.54 25.00
CA GLY A 102 1.95 47.49 23.57
C GLY A 102 1.77 46.08 22.99
N LEU A 103 2.01 45.04 23.79
CA LEU A 103 1.82 43.64 23.41
C LEU A 103 0.42 43.17 23.82
N VAL A 104 -0.33 42.62 22.88
CA VAL A 104 -1.65 42.01 23.14
C VAL A 104 -1.44 40.52 23.37
N TYR A 105 -1.99 40.00 24.45
CA TYR A 105 -1.84 38.60 24.82
C TYR A 105 -3.15 38.03 25.38
N TYR A 106 -3.25 36.70 25.38
CA TYR A 106 -4.26 35.95 26.10
C TYR A 106 -3.69 34.67 26.70
N VAL A 107 -4.34 34.22 27.77
CA VAL A 107 -3.90 33.08 28.59
C VAL A 107 -4.93 31.97 28.51
N MET A 108 -4.47 30.74 28.30
CA MET A 108 -5.27 29.57 28.19
C MET A 108 -4.65 28.39 28.95
N PRO A 109 -5.37 27.31 29.24
CA PRO A 109 -4.79 26.10 29.82
C PRO A 109 -3.59 25.61 28.99
N TYR A 110 -2.56 25.14 29.67
CA TYR A 110 -1.53 24.34 29.02
C TYR A 110 -2.02 22.89 28.94
N ILE A 111 -2.11 22.36 27.73
CA ILE A 111 -2.49 20.96 27.46
C ILE A 111 -1.20 20.16 27.26
N GLU A 112 -1.02 19.12 28.08
CA GLU A 112 0.08 18.15 27.95
C GLU A 112 -0.23 17.14 26.86
N GLY A 113 -0.32 17.59 25.61
CA GLY A 113 -0.68 16.77 24.45
C GLY A 113 0.02 17.25 23.20
N GLU A 114 -0.37 16.67 22.07
CA GLU A 114 0.10 17.08 20.75
C GLU A 114 -1.02 17.76 19.97
N THR A 115 -0.67 18.52 18.92
CA THR A 115 -1.65 18.98 17.94
C THR A 115 -2.02 17.85 16.97
N LEU A 116 -3.21 17.90 16.39
CA LEU A 116 -3.59 16.99 15.31
C LEU A 116 -2.61 17.08 14.12
N ARG A 117 -1.98 18.25 13.90
CA ARG A 117 -0.93 18.41 12.89
C ARG A 117 0.28 17.52 13.19
N GLN A 118 0.78 17.55 14.42
CA GLN A 118 1.91 16.72 14.84
C GLN A 118 1.59 15.23 14.75
N ARG A 119 0.37 14.84 15.12
CA ARG A 119 -0.08 13.44 14.96
C ARG A 119 -0.13 13.03 13.49
N LEU A 120 -0.67 13.88 12.61
CA LEU A 120 -0.71 13.60 11.17
C LEU A 120 0.68 13.59 10.51
N ASP A 121 1.60 14.43 10.98
CA ASP A 121 2.99 14.41 10.48
C ASP A 121 3.72 13.11 10.86
N ARG A 122 3.38 12.52 12.01
CA ARG A 122 3.92 11.25 12.48
C ARG A 122 3.23 10.02 11.85
N GLU A 123 1.90 9.99 11.86
CA GLU A 123 1.11 8.82 11.47
C GLU A 123 0.63 8.87 10.03
N ARG A 124 0.66 10.03 9.41
CA ARG A 124 0.11 10.37 8.08
C ARG A 124 -1.40 10.15 7.98
N GLN A 125 -1.88 8.93 8.18
CA GLN A 125 -3.30 8.55 8.17
C GLN A 125 -3.73 8.05 9.54
N LEU A 126 -4.92 8.43 9.97
CA LEU A 126 -5.49 7.93 11.22
C LEU A 126 -6.40 6.71 10.95
N PRO A 127 -6.59 5.82 11.94
CA PRO A 127 -7.67 4.84 11.91
C PRO A 127 -9.01 5.54 11.66
N VAL A 128 -9.90 4.93 10.85
CA VAL A 128 -11.18 5.55 10.50
C VAL A 128 -12.00 5.88 11.76
N GLY A 129 -11.99 4.99 12.76
CA GLY A 129 -12.67 5.21 14.04
C GLY A 129 -12.19 6.45 14.76
N ASP A 130 -10.86 6.64 14.91
CA ASP A 130 -10.24 7.80 15.54
C ASP A 130 -10.58 9.09 14.77
N ALA A 131 -10.44 9.05 13.43
CA ALA A 131 -10.77 10.18 12.57
C ALA A 131 -12.22 10.63 12.72
N LEU A 132 -13.16 9.67 12.80
CA LEU A 132 -14.58 9.94 13.00
C LEU A 132 -14.89 10.44 14.41
N GLN A 133 -14.21 9.92 15.44
CA GLN A 133 -14.36 10.40 16.82
C GLN A 133 -13.89 11.86 16.91
N ILE A 134 -12.68 12.16 16.48
CA ILE A 134 -12.10 13.51 16.46
C ILE A 134 -13.01 14.48 15.70
N ALA A 135 -13.48 14.08 14.50
CA ALA A 135 -14.35 14.94 13.70
C ALA A 135 -15.70 15.22 14.36
N ARG A 136 -16.28 14.26 15.08
CA ARG A 136 -17.54 14.44 15.82
C ARG A 136 -17.37 15.35 17.03
N GLU A 137 -16.29 15.20 17.79
CA GLU A 137 -15.97 16.07 18.93
C GLU A 137 -15.77 17.51 18.48
N ILE A 138 -15.09 17.73 17.34
CA ILE A 138 -14.95 19.07 16.74
C ILE A 138 -16.29 19.61 16.24
N ALA A 139 -17.11 18.78 15.57
CA ALA A 139 -18.42 19.19 15.07
C ALA A 139 -19.37 19.56 16.21
N ASP A 140 -19.30 18.88 17.36
CA ASP A 140 -20.05 19.21 18.57
C ASP A 140 -19.62 20.57 19.14
N ALA A 141 -18.32 20.79 19.26
CA ALA A 141 -17.76 22.09 19.63
C ALA A 141 -18.22 23.25 18.71
N LEU A 142 -18.18 23.00 17.39
CA LEU A 142 -18.64 23.97 16.39
C LEU A 142 -20.16 24.22 16.47
N SER A 143 -20.95 23.16 16.66
CA SER A 143 -22.41 23.28 16.82
C SER A 143 -22.77 24.18 18.00
N TYR A 144 -22.10 23.98 19.15
CA TYR A 144 -22.26 24.83 20.32
C TYR A 144 -21.83 26.29 20.04
N ALA A 145 -20.64 26.51 19.45
CA ALA A 145 -20.15 27.85 19.14
C ALA A 145 -21.08 28.58 18.17
N HIS A 146 -21.59 27.92 17.14
CA HIS A 146 -22.54 28.47 16.17
C HIS A 146 -23.87 28.85 16.83
N SER A 147 -24.36 28.08 17.81
CA SER A 147 -25.54 28.44 18.59
C SER A 147 -25.35 29.72 19.41
N CYS A 148 -24.08 30.03 19.79
CA CYS A 148 -23.68 31.26 20.44
C CYS A 148 -23.33 32.40 19.43
N ASN A 149 -23.61 32.23 18.14
CA ASN A 149 -23.24 33.15 17.04
C ASN A 149 -21.73 33.35 16.88
N VAL A 150 -20.90 32.40 17.26
CA VAL A 150 -19.45 32.43 17.08
C VAL A 150 -19.05 31.44 15.98
N ILE A 151 -18.39 31.95 14.94
CA ILE A 151 -17.84 31.17 13.83
C ILE A 151 -16.32 31.16 13.96
N HIS A 152 -15.69 29.98 13.84
CA HIS A 152 -14.25 29.82 14.05
C HIS A 152 -13.41 30.39 12.91
N ARG A 153 -13.75 30.09 11.64
CA ARG A 153 -13.12 30.57 10.39
C ARG A 153 -11.68 30.13 10.11
N ASP A 154 -11.04 29.37 10.99
CA ASP A 154 -9.68 28.84 10.79
C ASP A 154 -9.54 27.43 11.37
N ILE A 155 -10.49 26.54 11.08
CA ILE A 155 -10.42 25.13 11.45
C ILE A 155 -9.35 24.44 10.59
N LYS A 156 -8.31 23.91 11.27
CA LYS A 156 -7.18 23.20 10.66
C LYS A 156 -6.48 22.32 11.70
N PRO A 157 -5.70 21.31 11.30
CA PRO A 157 -5.04 20.38 12.24
C PRO A 157 -4.14 21.06 13.29
N ALA A 158 -3.55 22.22 12.97
CA ALA A 158 -2.71 22.95 13.92
C ALA A 158 -3.49 23.64 15.07
N ASN A 159 -4.80 23.88 14.88
CA ASN A 159 -5.68 24.50 15.88
C ASN A 159 -6.53 23.46 16.64
N ILE A 160 -6.23 22.18 16.49
CA ILE A 160 -6.88 21.08 17.20
C ILE A 160 -5.83 20.40 18.07
N LEU A 161 -6.04 20.47 19.38
CA LEU A 161 -5.21 19.81 20.38
C LEU A 161 -5.80 18.43 20.70
N LEU A 162 -4.97 17.46 21.03
CA LEU A 162 -5.37 16.12 21.45
C LEU A 162 -4.98 15.95 22.93
N ASP A 163 -5.98 15.91 23.80
CA ASP A 163 -5.83 15.70 25.24
C ASP A 163 -6.39 14.33 25.62
N ALA A 164 -5.53 13.43 26.10
CA ALA A 164 -5.90 12.04 26.46
C ALA A 164 -6.72 11.32 25.36
N GLY A 165 -6.48 11.62 24.09
CA GLY A 165 -7.19 11.03 22.94
C GLY A 165 -8.45 11.78 22.48
N HIS A 166 -8.84 12.84 23.17
CA HIS A 166 -10.00 13.68 22.84
C HIS A 166 -9.55 14.98 22.14
N ALA A 167 -10.36 15.44 21.17
CA ALA A 167 -10.08 16.67 20.44
C ALA A 167 -10.58 17.90 21.21
N VAL A 168 -9.74 18.93 21.26
CA VAL A 168 -10.06 20.24 21.84
C VAL A 168 -9.69 21.32 20.82
N VAL A 169 -10.68 22.13 20.42
CA VAL A 169 -10.51 23.21 19.44
C VAL A 169 -9.98 24.47 20.12
N ALA A 170 -8.87 24.99 19.64
CA ALA A 170 -8.23 26.21 20.12
C ALA A 170 -8.44 27.38 19.13
N ASP A 171 -8.19 28.59 19.58
CA ASP A 171 -8.14 29.82 18.76
C ASP A 171 -9.47 30.32 18.18
N PHE A 172 -10.58 30.13 18.88
CA PHE A 172 -11.85 30.78 18.52
C PHE A 172 -11.76 32.29 18.49
N GLY A 173 -12.35 32.93 17.48
CA GLY A 173 -12.49 34.38 17.35
C GLY A 173 -11.27 35.15 16.84
N VAL A 174 -10.07 34.52 16.79
CA VAL A 174 -8.82 35.20 16.39
C VAL A 174 -8.85 35.58 14.89
N ALA A 175 -9.36 34.69 14.05
CA ALA A 175 -9.42 34.91 12.60
C ALA A 175 -10.34 36.07 12.17
N ARG A 176 -11.43 36.34 12.93
CA ARG A 176 -12.33 37.48 12.68
C ARG A 176 -11.70 38.81 13.08
N ALA A 177 -10.93 38.82 14.15
CA ALA A 177 -10.23 39.99 14.58
C ALA A 177 -9.23 40.47 13.52
N VAL A 178 -8.51 39.54 12.89
CA VAL A 178 -7.44 39.82 11.92
C VAL A 178 -7.96 40.05 10.50
N GLY A 179 -9.08 39.42 10.08
CA GLY A 179 -9.57 39.42 8.68
C GLY A 179 -10.57 40.53 8.30
N ALA A 180 -10.99 41.40 9.20
CA ALA A 180 -12.02 42.41 8.97
C ALA A 180 -11.51 43.84 8.74
N GLY A 181 -10.22 44.02 8.41
CA GLY A 181 -9.66 45.27 7.88
C GLY A 181 -9.99 45.39 6.37
N ASP A 182 -10.27 46.64 5.91
CA ASP A 182 -10.66 46.95 4.52
C ASP A 182 -9.87 46.20 3.46
N SER A 183 -10.59 45.67 2.46
CA SER A 183 -10.11 44.83 1.34
C SER A 183 -9.13 45.53 0.37
N THR A 184 -8.27 46.41 0.81
CA THR A 184 -7.34 47.15 -0.05
C THR A 184 -5.91 46.61 -0.07
N THR A 185 -5.53 45.66 0.80
CA THR A 185 -4.15 45.14 0.87
C THR A 185 -3.96 43.68 0.52
N GLY A 186 -4.86 43.04 -0.16
CA GLY A 186 -4.56 41.76 -0.87
C GLY A 186 -3.94 40.62 -0.04
N HIS A 187 -3.89 40.68 1.29
CA HIS A 187 -3.33 39.64 2.11
C HIS A 187 -4.40 38.64 2.56
N ILE A 188 -4.39 37.43 1.93
CA ILE A 188 -5.18 36.29 2.39
C ILE A 188 -4.61 35.83 3.73
N VAL A 189 -5.32 36.09 4.82
CA VAL A 189 -4.95 35.68 6.18
C VAL A 189 -5.53 34.32 6.49
N GLY A 190 -4.68 33.32 6.66
CA GLY A 190 -5.05 31.93 7.01
C GLY A 190 -4.21 30.88 6.30
N THR A 191 -4.45 29.59 6.61
CA THR A 191 -3.81 28.47 5.93
C THR A 191 -4.68 28.03 4.73
N PRO A 192 -4.29 28.32 3.49
CA PRO A 192 -5.16 28.19 2.32
C PRO A 192 -5.68 26.79 2.06
N GLY A 193 -5.01 25.76 2.60
CA GLY A 193 -5.38 24.36 2.45
C GLY A 193 -6.77 23.98 3.00
N TYR A 194 -7.36 24.75 3.93
CA TYR A 194 -8.62 24.44 4.62
C TYR A 194 -9.70 25.51 4.46
N MET A 195 -9.38 26.66 3.89
CA MET A 195 -10.35 27.76 3.68
C MET A 195 -11.49 27.32 2.79
N SER A 196 -12.70 27.76 3.08
CA SER A 196 -13.87 27.56 2.21
C SER A 196 -13.82 28.45 0.95
N PRO A 197 -14.52 28.08 -0.13
CA PRO A 197 -14.61 28.90 -1.35
C PRO A 197 -15.04 30.34 -1.08
N GLU A 198 -16.08 30.54 -0.26
CA GLU A 198 -16.60 31.86 0.09
C GLU A 198 -15.62 32.73 0.92
N GLN A 199 -14.71 32.09 1.69
CA GLN A 199 -13.62 32.82 2.36
C GLN A 199 -12.57 33.29 1.36
N ILE A 200 -12.28 32.50 0.36
CA ILE A 200 -11.30 32.82 -0.70
C ILE A 200 -11.84 33.92 -1.61
N ASP A 201 -13.12 33.88 -1.94
CA ASP A 201 -13.77 34.90 -2.79
C ASP A 201 -14.03 36.21 -2.08
N GLY A 202 -13.70 36.32 -0.77
CA GLY A 202 -13.92 37.51 0.02
C GLY A 202 -15.40 37.87 0.23
N SER A 203 -16.28 36.88 0.25
CA SER A 203 -17.71 37.07 0.45
C SER A 203 -18.00 37.76 1.78
N GLN A 204 -18.88 38.76 1.75
CA GLN A 204 -19.33 39.48 2.97
C GLN A 204 -20.20 38.58 3.87
N TYR A 205 -20.77 37.51 3.34
CA TYR A 205 -21.68 36.58 4.03
C TYR A 205 -20.99 35.23 4.27
N VAL A 206 -20.28 35.12 5.39
CA VAL A 206 -19.64 33.87 5.84
C VAL A 206 -20.36 33.42 7.11
N ASP A 207 -21.05 32.27 7.06
CA ASP A 207 -21.77 31.67 8.18
C ASP A 207 -21.08 30.38 8.69
N GLY A 208 -21.71 29.67 9.64
CA GLY A 208 -21.12 28.45 10.25
C GLY A 208 -20.83 27.31 9.26
N ARG A 209 -21.39 27.34 8.04
CA ARG A 209 -21.11 26.34 7.01
C ARG A 209 -19.68 26.41 6.47
N THR A 210 -18.98 27.52 6.71
CA THR A 210 -17.56 27.65 6.41
C THR A 210 -16.71 26.71 7.29
N ASP A 211 -17.05 26.61 8.58
CA ASP A 211 -16.35 25.73 9.52
C ASP A 211 -16.62 24.25 9.20
N ILE A 212 -17.84 23.94 8.72
CA ILE A 212 -18.21 22.59 8.25
C ILE A 212 -17.36 22.18 7.04
N TYR A 213 -17.13 23.10 6.09
CA TYR A 213 -16.23 22.86 4.96
C TYR A 213 -14.81 22.57 5.41
N SER A 214 -14.28 23.42 6.30
CA SER A 214 -12.93 23.27 6.83
C SER A 214 -12.77 21.96 7.61
N LEU A 215 -13.75 21.57 8.42
CA LEU A 215 -13.77 20.28 9.11
C LEU A 215 -13.87 19.10 8.13
N GLY A 216 -14.59 19.24 7.03
CA GLY A 216 -14.59 18.28 5.93
C GLY A 216 -13.20 18.06 5.34
N CYS A 217 -12.43 19.14 5.12
CA CYS A 217 -11.05 19.08 4.66
C CYS A 217 -10.12 18.41 5.69
N VAL A 218 -10.29 18.70 6.99
CA VAL A 218 -9.53 18.08 8.08
C VAL A 218 -9.83 16.58 8.16
N LEU A 219 -11.11 16.18 8.07
CA LEU A 219 -11.50 14.79 8.09
C LEU A 219 -10.97 14.03 6.86
N PHE A 220 -11.02 14.67 5.68
CA PHE A 220 -10.40 14.10 4.49
C PHE A 220 -8.92 13.82 4.73
N GLU A 221 -8.17 14.79 5.25
CA GLU A 221 -6.74 14.62 5.53
C GLU A 221 -6.47 13.55 6.59
N MET A 222 -7.25 13.47 7.66
CA MET A 222 -7.13 12.39 8.66
C MET A 222 -7.32 11.00 8.03
N LEU A 223 -8.24 10.87 7.07
CA LEU A 223 -8.55 9.60 6.41
C LEU A 223 -7.53 9.23 5.33
N VAL A 224 -7.02 10.23 4.58
CA VAL A 224 -6.20 10.03 3.36
C VAL A 224 -4.72 10.27 3.62
N GLY A 225 -4.37 11.12 4.60
CA GLY A 225 -2.99 11.48 4.94
C GLY A 225 -2.46 12.72 4.24
N GLU A 226 -3.32 13.41 3.49
CA GLU A 226 -2.96 14.64 2.77
C GLU A 226 -4.20 15.51 2.52
N ALA A 227 -3.97 16.83 2.38
CA ALA A 227 -5.06 17.77 2.15
C ALA A 227 -5.78 17.51 0.82
N PRO A 228 -7.12 17.75 0.75
CA PRO A 228 -7.95 17.40 -0.41
C PRO A 228 -7.58 18.15 -1.70
N PHE A 229 -7.02 19.36 -1.58
CA PHE A 229 -6.64 20.17 -2.73
C PHE A 229 -5.14 20.53 -2.65
N LYS A 230 -4.39 20.13 -3.67
CA LYS A 230 -2.95 20.31 -3.79
C LYS A 230 -2.58 21.29 -4.90
N GLY A 231 -1.42 21.90 -4.79
CA GLY A 231 -0.82 22.74 -5.83
C GLY A 231 0.60 23.15 -5.46
N SER A 232 1.45 23.40 -6.44
CA SER A 232 2.82 23.86 -6.22
C SER A 232 2.91 25.31 -5.76
N THR A 233 1.84 26.07 -5.91
CA THR A 233 1.71 27.47 -5.50
C THR A 233 0.36 27.68 -4.82
N LEU A 234 0.27 28.73 -3.98
CA LEU A 234 -0.98 29.15 -3.35
C LEU A 234 -2.10 29.34 -4.38
N THR A 235 -1.79 30.02 -5.47
CA THR A 235 -2.75 30.27 -6.58
C THR A 235 -3.24 28.97 -7.20
N SER A 236 -2.39 27.95 -7.34
CA SER A 236 -2.82 26.66 -7.91
C SER A 236 -3.71 25.86 -6.95
N VAL A 237 -3.46 25.93 -5.64
CA VAL A 237 -4.36 25.32 -4.63
C VAL A 237 -5.75 25.95 -4.68
N ILE A 238 -5.81 27.29 -4.75
CA ILE A 238 -7.06 28.05 -4.85
C ILE A 238 -7.80 27.71 -6.15
N ALA A 239 -7.11 27.70 -7.29
CA ALA A 239 -7.68 27.36 -8.59
C ALA A 239 -8.26 25.95 -8.62
N ASN A 240 -7.53 24.96 -8.11
CA ASN A 240 -7.99 23.57 -8.05
C ASN A 240 -9.24 23.41 -7.18
N ARG A 241 -9.34 24.14 -6.08
CA ARG A 241 -10.49 24.11 -5.17
C ARG A 241 -11.76 24.71 -5.82
N LEU A 242 -11.62 25.81 -6.56
CA LEU A 242 -12.74 26.46 -7.21
C LEU A 242 -13.20 25.73 -8.47
N ALA A 243 -12.29 25.04 -9.17
CA ALA A 243 -12.54 24.37 -10.44
C ALA A 243 -12.91 22.89 -10.32
N SER A 244 -12.60 22.23 -9.21
CA SER A 244 -12.77 20.78 -9.07
C SER A 244 -13.81 20.43 -8.01
N PRO A 245 -14.65 19.39 -8.21
CA PRO A 245 -15.53 18.88 -7.16
C PRO A 245 -14.69 18.31 -5.99
N ALA A 246 -15.33 18.21 -4.83
CA ALA A 246 -14.71 17.61 -3.65
C ALA A 246 -14.22 16.19 -3.94
N PRO A 247 -12.94 15.87 -3.72
CA PRO A 247 -12.40 14.53 -3.97
C PRO A 247 -13.04 13.50 -3.01
N SER A 248 -13.17 12.26 -3.48
CA SER A 248 -13.70 11.16 -2.68
C SER A 248 -12.58 10.57 -1.81
N PRO A 249 -12.71 10.52 -0.46
CA PRO A 249 -11.78 9.79 0.39
C PRO A 249 -11.62 8.32 0.00
N ARG A 250 -12.69 7.68 -0.48
CA ARG A 250 -12.65 6.27 -0.93
C ARG A 250 -11.76 6.05 -2.14
N SER A 251 -11.59 7.06 -2.98
CA SER A 251 -10.65 6.98 -4.13
C SER A 251 -9.18 6.87 -3.67
N TYR A 252 -8.89 7.25 -2.43
CA TYR A 252 -7.55 7.18 -1.83
C TYR A 252 -7.43 6.08 -0.78
N ARG A 253 -8.56 5.70 -0.13
CA ARG A 253 -8.61 4.71 0.94
C ARG A 253 -9.96 3.98 0.90
N GLU A 254 -9.98 2.81 0.30
CA GLU A 254 -11.18 2.00 0.07
C GLU A 254 -11.91 1.61 1.37
N LEU A 255 -11.17 1.47 2.48
CA LEU A 255 -11.71 1.16 3.81
C LEU A 255 -12.60 2.29 4.39
N VAL A 256 -12.67 3.46 3.78
CA VAL A 256 -13.59 4.52 4.20
C VAL A 256 -15.01 4.11 3.82
N PRO A 257 -15.94 4.02 4.80
CA PRO A 257 -17.33 3.66 4.52
C PRO A 257 -17.97 4.62 3.50
N GLU A 258 -18.84 4.11 2.63
CA GLU A 258 -19.51 4.91 1.61
C GLU A 258 -20.31 6.10 2.19
N ALA A 259 -20.95 5.88 3.33
CA ALA A 259 -21.69 6.94 4.02
C ALA A 259 -20.73 8.03 4.57
N VAL A 260 -19.51 7.68 5.00
CA VAL A 260 -18.47 8.64 5.42
C VAL A 260 -17.96 9.43 4.21
N ASP A 261 -17.69 8.75 3.10
CA ASP A 261 -17.28 9.37 1.84
C ASP A 261 -18.32 10.40 1.38
N ALA A 262 -19.59 10.00 1.36
CA ALA A 262 -20.69 10.90 1.01
C ALA A 262 -20.80 12.08 1.97
N ALA A 263 -20.63 11.86 3.27
CA ALA A 263 -20.67 12.91 4.29
C ALA A 263 -19.53 13.92 4.11
N VAL A 264 -18.29 13.45 3.89
CA VAL A 264 -17.12 14.30 3.63
C VAL A 264 -17.30 15.12 2.37
N ARG A 265 -17.70 14.50 1.25
CA ARG A 265 -17.93 15.22 0.00
C ARG A 265 -19.04 16.27 0.12
N LYS A 266 -20.14 15.95 0.83
CA LYS A 266 -21.21 16.92 1.10
C LYS A 266 -20.74 18.08 1.97
N ALA A 267 -19.93 17.84 3.01
CA ALA A 267 -19.35 18.90 3.83
C ALA A 267 -18.44 19.82 3.00
N MET A 268 -17.70 19.28 2.05
CA MET A 268 -16.80 20.00 1.15
C MET A 268 -17.46 20.49 -0.16
N ALA A 269 -18.80 20.53 -0.26
CA ALA A 269 -19.47 21.07 -1.43
C ALA A 269 -19.08 22.54 -1.66
N THR A 270 -18.88 22.93 -2.94
CA THR A 270 -18.44 24.28 -3.30
C THR A 270 -19.46 25.33 -2.85
N MET A 271 -20.75 25.10 -3.10
CA MET A 271 -21.82 26.02 -2.69
C MET A 271 -22.22 25.75 -1.24
N PRO A 272 -22.24 26.77 -0.35
CA PRO A 272 -22.68 26.60 1.04
C PRO A 272 -24.10 26.00 1.18
N ALA A 273 -24.99 26.24 0.21
CA ALA A 273 -26.34 25.69 0.22
C ALA A 273 -26.41 24.17 0.08
N ASP A 274 -25.40 23.55 -0.55
CA ASP A 274 -25.32 22.10 -0.77
C ASP A 274 -24.66 21.35 0.40
N ARG A 275 -24.13 22.09 1.39
CA ARG A 275 -23.51 21.54 2.60
C ARG A 275 -24.57 21.17 3.65
N TYR A 276 -24.14 20.64 4.77
CA TYR A 276 -24.97 20.54 5.97
C TYR A 276 -25.36 21.92 6.51
N THR A 277 -26.59 22.07 6.99
CA THR A 277 -27.08 23.36 7.52
C THR A 277 -26.52 23.68 8.91
N SER A 278 -26.04 22.65 9.64
CA SER A 278 -25.37 22.80 10.93
C SER A 278 -24.26 21.77 11.11
N ALA A 279 -23.30 22.07 11.97
CA ALA A 279 -22.23 21.12 12.35
C ALA A 279 -22.80 19.89 13.06
N GLY A 280 -23.89 20.04 13.81
CA GLY A 280 -24.61 18.91 14.43
C GLY A 280 -25.16 17.91 13.40
N GLN A 281 -25.73 18.37 12.28
CA GLN A 281 -26.15 17.47 11.21
C GLN A 281 -24.97 16.74 10.55
N PHE A 282 -23.82 17.38 10.46
CA PHE A 282 -22.63 16.70 9.97
C PHE A 282 -22.15 15.64 10.98
N ALA A 283 -22.15 15.93 12.28
CA ALA A 283 -21.84 14.97 13.33
C ALA A 283 -22.81 13.75 13.33
N GLU A 284 -24.11 14.00 13.14
CA GLU A 284 -25.12 12.93 13.01
C GLU A 284 -24.89 12.06 11.78
N ALA A 285 -24.56 12.65 10.63
CA ALA A 285 -24.22 11.90 9.42
C ALA A 285 -22.99 11.02 9.62
N LEU A 286 -22.01 11.49 10.39
CA LEU A 286 -20.85 10.70 10.81
C LEU A 286 -21.20 9.68 11.90
N GLY A 287 -22.25 9.90 12.71
CA GLY A 287 -22.71 9.03 13.79
C GLY A 287 -23.54 7.84 13.29
N THR A 288 -24.48 8.03 12.37
CA THR A 288 -25.22 6.96 11.68
C THR A 288 -24.28 6.06 10.88
N SER A 289 -23.26 6.65 10.27
CA SER A 289 -22.18 5.93 9.61
C SER A 289 -21.27 5.18 10.58
N ALA A 290 -21.09 5.69 11.80
CA ALA A 290 -20.29 5.04 12.83
C ALA A 290 -21.01 3.85 13.48
N THR A 291 -22.33 3.85 13.60
CA THR A 291 -23.07 2.69 14.10
C THR A 291 -23.03 1.54 13.08
N VAL A 292 -23.06 1.85 11.78
CA VAL A 292 -22.82 0.88 10.71
C VAL A 292 -21.31 0.58 10.57
N ALA A 293 -20.42 1.57 10.71
CA ALA A 293 -18.98 1.36 10.66
C ALA A 293 -18.43 0.70 11.93
N ILE A 294 -19.02 0.94 13.11
CA ILE A 294 -18.67 0.21 14.35
C ILE A 294 -19.22 -1.22 14.27
N ALA A 295 -20.41 -1.44 13.70
CA ALA A 295 -20.92 -2.79 13.46
C ALA A 295 -20.13 -3.52 12.35
N VAL A 296 -19.76 -2.84 11.28
CA VAL A 296 -18.91 -3.37 10.19
C VAL A 296 -17.44 -3.36 10.59
N GLY A 297 -16.95 -2.34 11.28
CA GLY A 297 -15.59 -2.26 11.79
C GLY A 297 -15.38 -3.15 13.02
N ALA A 298 -16.38 -3.35 13.89
CA ALA A 298 -16.32 -4.36 14.96
C ALA A 298 -16.48 -5.78 14.39
N ALA A 299 -17.30 -5.98 13.36
CA ALA A 299 -17.35 -7.25 12.63
C ALA A 299 -16.08 -7.46 11.78
N GLN A 300 -15.53 -6.42 11.15
CA GLN A 300 -14.25 -6.50 10.42
C GLN A 300 -13.03 -6.46 11.34
N ALA A 301 -13.07 -5.76 12.49
CA ALA A 301 -12.03 -5.84 13.51
C ALA A 301 -12.13 -7.17 14.28
N MET A 302 -13.32 -7.70 14.56
CA MET A 302 -13.47 -9.08 15.06
C MET A 302 -13.08 -10.11 13.99
N VAL A 303 -13.39 -9.90 12.70
CA VAL A 303 -12.93 -10.75 11.61
C VAL A 303 -11.44 -10.53 11.34
N LYS A 304 -10.92 -9.31 11.44
CA LYS A 304 -9.47 -9.03 11.31
C LYS A 304 -8.69 -9.44 12.57
N GLU A 305 -9.28 -9.34 13.75
CA GLU A 305 -8.69 -9.84 15.00
C GLU A 305 -8.83 -11.37 15.10
N VAL A 306 -9.93 -11.96 14.62
CA VAL A 306 -10.10 -13.41 14.50
C VAL A 306 -9.26 -13.98 13.35
N VAL A 307 -9.12 -13.28 12.22
CA VAL A 307 -8.22 -13.67 11.11
C VAL A 307 -6.75 -13.34 11.44
N SER A 308 -6.46 -12.27 12.19
CA SER A 308 -5.13 -11.98 12.72
C SER A 308 -4.73 -12.95 13.83
N ALA A 309 -5.64 -13.34 14.72
CA ALA A 309 -5.38 -14.30 15.79
C ALA A 309 -5.05 -15.72 15.26
N LYS A 310 -5.45 -16.05 14.03
CA LYS A 310 -5.21 -17.33 13.36
C LYS A 310 -4.32 -17.16 12.14
N SER A 311 -3.15 -16.54 12.34
CA SER A 311 -2.16 -16.34 11.28
C SER A 311 -0.78 -16.74 11.76
N VAL A 312 0.01 -17.38 10.87
CA VAL A 312 1.34 -17.90 11.19
C VAL A 312 2.31 -17.66 10.03
N ALA A 313 3.54 -17.28 10.39
CA ALA A 313 4.69 -17.35 9.51
C ALA A 313 5.62 -18.48 9.97
N VAL A 314 6.06 -19.30 9.04
CA VAL A 314 7.06 -20.34 9.30
C VAL A 314 8.40 -19.80 8.83
N LEU A 315 9.31 -19.51 9.75
CA LEU A 315 10.66 -19.05 9.40
C LEU A 315 11.51 -20.20 8.86
N PRO A 316 12.51 -19.90 8.01
CA PRO A 316 13.43 -20.93 7.52
C PRO A 316 14.10 -21.66 8.66
N PHE A 317 13.94 -22.98 8.71
CA PHE A 317 14.56 -23.81 9.74
C PHE A 317 16.07 -23.83 9.56
N GLU A 318 16.81 -23.68 10.66
CA GLU A 318 18.25 -23.69 10.63
C GLU A 318 18.80 -25.10 10.35
N ASN A 319 19.77 -25.20 9.44
CA ASN A 319 20.48 -26.45 9.21
C ASN A 319 21.54 -26.66 10.29
N MET A 320 21.28 -27.57 11.21
CA MET A 320 22.23 -28.01 12.29
C MET A 320 23.01 -29.27 11.92
N SER A 321 22.95 -29.71 10.65
CA SER A 321 23.72 -30.83 10.15
C SER A 321 25.20 -30.44 9.97
N THR A 322 26.09 -31.39 10.09
CA THR A 322 27.53 -31.17 9.85
C THR A 322 27.88 -30.95 8.38
N ASP A 323 26.96 -31.35 7.46
CA ASP A 323 27.10 -31.24 6.03
C ASP A 323 26.28 -30.04 5.53
N PRO A 324 26.94 -29.01 4.98
CA PRO A 324 26.23 -27.85 4.38
C PRO A 324 25.32 -28.23 3.21
N GLU A 325 25.59 -29.33 2.52
CA GLU A 325 24.75 -29.79 1.42
C GLU A 325 23.33 -30.18 1.87
N ASN A 326 23.08 -30.39 3.17
CA ASN A 326 21.75 -30.61 3.72
C ASN A 326 20.88 -29.34 3.87
N GLU A 327 21.35 -28.19 3.39
CA GLU A 327 20.59 -26.94 3.41
C GLU A 327 19.26 -27.08 2.66
N TYR A 328 19.25 -27.76 1.48
CA TYR A 328 18.03 -28.02 0.72
C TYR A 328 16.99 -28.83 1.52
N PHE A 329 17.45 -29.68 2.43
CA PHE A 329 16.56 -30.49 3.24
C PHE A 329 15.86 -29.66 4.32
N SER A 330 16.58 -28.76 4.99
CA SER A 330 16.00 -27.83 5.97
C SER A 330 15.00 -26.88 5.31
N ASP A 331 15.34 -26.33 4.13
CA ASP A 331 14.45 -25.51 3.33
C ASP A 331 13.20 -26.31 2.92
N GLY A 332 13.37 -27.56 2.50
CA GLY A 332 12.27 -28.45 2.13
C GLY A 332 11.32 -28.77 3.28
N ILE A 333 11.83 -29.02 4.48
CA ILE A 333 11.00 -29.21 5.69
C ILE A 333 10.20 -27.94 6.01
N THR A 334 10.82 -26.78 5.90
CA THR A 334 10.12 -25.49 6.07
C THR A 334 8.97 -25.37 5.08
N ASP A 335 9.23 -25.65 3.81
CA ASP A 335 8.24 -25.60 2.73
C ASP A 335 7.09 -26.56 2.95
N ASP A 336 7.38 -27.77 3.39
CA ASP A 336 6.36 -28.79 3.62
C ASP A 336 5.47 -28.46 4.82
N ILE A 337 6.04 -27.89 5.90
CA ILE A 337 5.24 -27.37 7.02
C ILE A 337 4.33 -26.22 6.56
N ILE A 338 4.84 -25.28 5.76
CA ILE A 338 4.01 -24.23 5.14
C ILE A 338 2.89 -24.87 4.32
N ALA A 339 3.21 -25.85 3.48
CA ALA A 339 2.23 -26.54 2.63
C ALA A 339 1.16 -27.27 3.44
N GLN A 340 1.54 -27.97 4.52
CA GLN A 340 0.59 -28.65 5.41
C GLN A 340 -0.33 -27.67 6.13
N LEU A 341 0.22 -26.60 6.72
CA LEU A 341 -0.57 -25.58 7.39
C LEU A 341 -1.52 -24.84 6.42
N SER A 342 -1.09 -24.67 5.16
CA SER A 342 -1.90 -24.00 4.13
C SER A 342 -3.11 -24.82 3.65
N LYS A 343 -3.21 -26.12 4.00
CA LYS A 343 -4.41 -26.94 3.75
C LYS A 343 -5.56 -26.60 4.69
N ILE A 344 -5.33 -25.76 5.70
CA ILE A 344 -6.26 -25.41 6.76
C ILE A 344 -6.88 -24.06 6.43
N SER A 345 -8.12 -24.06 6.03
CA SER A 345 -8.83 -22.88 5.51
C SER A 345 -8.97 -21.74 6.53
N ALA A 346 -9.11 -22.09 7.82
CA ALA A 346 -9.24 -21.13 8.90
C ALA A 346 -7.90 -20.50 9.36
N LEU A 347 -6.75 -20.87 8.75
CA LEU A 347 -5.42 -20.39 9.11
C LEU A 347 -4.81 -19.59 7.97
N LYS A 348 -4.49 -18.32 8.21
CA LYS A 348 -3.67 -17.53 7.29
C LYS A 348 -2.21 -17.95 7.43
N VAL A 349 -1.62 -18.52 6.41
CA VAL A 349 -0.21 -18.94 6.40
C VAL A 349 0.56 -18.06 5.43
N ILE A 350 1.65 -17.46 5.90
CA ILE A 350 2.54 -16.68 5.04
C ILE A 350 3.31 -17.63 4.10
N SER A 351 3.38 -17.22 2.86
CA SER A 351 4.06 -17.98 1.81
C SER A 351 5.56 -18.10 2.05
N ARG A 352 6.14 -19.13 1.42
CA ARG A 352 7.57 -19.40 1.42
C ARG A 352 8.41 -18.17 1.02
N THR A 353 8.02 -17.45 -0.02
CA THR A 353 8.84 -16.37 -0.61
C THR A 353 9.11 -15.25 0.39
N SER A 354 8.09 -14.81 1.11
CA SER A 354 8.26 -13.83 2.19
C SER A 354 9.02 -14.42 3.39
N SER A 355 8.72 -15.66 3.78
CA SER A 355 9.40 -16.33 4.91
C SER A 355 10.89 -16.49 4.68
N MET A 356 11.31 -16.92 3.49
CA MET A 356 12.72 -17.15 3.14
C MET A 356 13.59 -15.90 3.13
N GLN A 357 13.01 -14.70 3.07
CA GLN A 357 13.77 -13.46 3.21
C GLN A 357 14.40 -13.28 4.59
N TYR A 358 13.89 -14.00 5.59
CA TYR A 358 14.43 -14.00 6.95
C TYR A 358 15.48 -15.10 7.22
N LYS A 359 15.93 -15.79 6.17
CA LYS A 359 17.00 -16.79 6.31
C LYS A 359 18.27 -16.14 6.84
N LYS A 360 18.79 -16.65 7.97
CA LYS A 360 19.98 -16.09 8.67
C LYS A 360 19.80 -14.63 9.12
N THR A 361 18.56 -14.18 9.35
CA THR A 361 18.26 -12.83 9.82
C THR A 361 18.70 -12.63 11.28
N THR A 362 19.05 -11.39 11.61
CA THR A 362 19.27 -10.94 13.00
C THR A 362 18.10 -10.13 13.56
N LYS A 363 17.01 -9.99 12.77
CA LYS A 363 15.82 -9.27 13.20
C LYS A 363 15.11 -10.01 14.33
N LYS A 364 14.53 -9.27 15.27
CA LYS A 364 13.70 -9.83 16.33
C LYS A 364 12.38 -10.38 15.76
N ILE A 365 11.86 -11.45 16.37
CA ILE A 365 10.60 -12.11 15.98
C ILE A 365 9.42 -11.11 15.95
N ALA A 366 9.34 -10.17 16.89
CA ALA A 366 8.33 -9.14 16.93
C ALA A 366 8.31 -8.26 15.67
N ALA A 367 9.49 -7.81 15.20
CA ALA A 367 9.61 -7.02 13.97
C ALA A 367 9.26 -7.84 12.72
N ILE A 368 9.66 -9.12 12.66
CA ILE A 368 9.30 -10.02 11.56
C ILE A 368 7.79 -10.23 11.49
N ALA A 369 7.15 -10.45 12.64
CA ALA A 369 5.71 -10.65 12.72
C ALA A 369 4.91 -9.40 12.31
N GLU A 370 5.41 -8.21 12.65
CA GLU A 370 4.84 -6.93 12.22
C GLU A 370 4.96 -6.75 10.70
N GLU A 371 6.15 -6.99 10.12
CA GLU A 371 6.39 -6.90 8.67
C GLU A 371 5.52 -7.89 7.88
N LEU A 372 5.30 -9.10 8.40
CA LEU A 372 4.49 -10.15 7.76
C LEU A 372 2.99 -10.08 8.11
N GLY A 373 2.60 -9.28 9.10
CA GLY A 373 1.22 -9.15 9.55
C GLY A 373 0.64 -10.46 10.09
N VAL A 374 1.37 -11.13 11.02
CA VAL A 374 0.98 -12.42 11.61
C VAL A 374 0.91 -12.36 13.13
N ALA A 375 0.06 -13.24 13.70
CA ALA A 375 -0.15 -13.36 15.14
C ALA A 375 0.80 -14.34 15.81
N ALA A 376 1.40 -15.26 15.06
CA ALA A 376 2.35 -16.24 15.58
C ALA A 376 3.48 -16.49 14.58
N VAL A 377 4.63 -16.87 15.08
CA VAL A 377 5.81 -17.23 14.28
C VAL A 377 6.30 -18.61 14.69
N LEU A 378 6.44 -19.50 13.72
CA LEU A 378 7.09 -20.80 13.89
C LEU A 378 8.55 -20.68 13.49
N GLU A 379 9.44 -21.03 14.41
CA GLU A 379 10.86 -21.13 14.16
C GLU A 379 11.37 -22.52 14.54
N GLY A 380 12.54 -22.90 14.05
CA GLY A 380 13.10 -24.20 14.40
C GLY A 380 14.42 -24.52 13.74
N SER A 381 14.85 -25.75 13.94
CA SER A 381 16.08 -26.28 13.37
C SER A 381 15.92 -27.72 12.91
N VAL A 382 16.70 -28.10 11.91
CA VAL A 382 16.72 -29.45 11.35
C VAL A 382 18.15 -29.99 11.38
N ARG A 383 18.34 -31.21 11.90
CA ARG A 383 19.58 -31.93 11.87
C ARG A 383 19.40 -33.29 11.22
N LYS A 384 19.97 -33.49 10.04
CA LYS A 384 19.99 -34.76 9.33
C LYS A 384 21.33 -35.47 9.56
N ALA A 385 21.31 -36.73 9.97
CA ALA A 385 22.46 -37.56 10.19
C ALA A 385 22.21 -38.99 9.66
N GLY A 386 22.58 -39.24 8.40
CA GLY A 386 22.23 -40.46 7.70
C GLY A 386 20.72 -40.64 7.60
N PRO A 387 20.14 -41.78 8.05
CA PRO A 387 18.72 -42.04 7.98
C PRO A 387 17.91 -41.35 9.11
N ARG A 388 18.54 -40.69 10.07
CA ARG A 388 17.87 -40.03 11.20
C ARG A 388 17.77 -38.55 11.00
N VAL A 389 16.60 -38.01 11.36
CA VAL A 389 16.28 -36.58 11.30
C VAL A 389 15.79 -36.15 12.68
N ARG A 390 16.36 -35.07 13.18
CA ARG A 390 15.86 -34.36 14.37
C ARG A 390 15.38 -33.00 13.96
N ILE A 391 14.09 -32.71 14.27
CA ILE A 391 13.44 -31.43 14.04
C ILE A 391 13.08 -30.84 15.40
N VAL A 392 13.48 -29.60 15.66
CA VAL A 392 13.04 -28.80 16.81
C VAL A 392 12.18 -27.67 16.26
N ALA A 393 10.99 -27.50 16.81
CA ALA A 393 10.05 -26.47 16.36
C ALA A 393 9.44 -25.76 17.55
N HIS A 394 9.35 -24.41 17.47
CA HIS A 394 8.77 -23.56 18.50
C HIS A 394 7.80 -22.57 17.84
N LEU A 395 6.55 -22.54 18.33
CA LEU A 395 5.57 -21.53 17.97
C LEU A 395 5.64 -20.41 19.02
N VAL A 396 5.91 -19.19 18.58
CA VAL A 396 6.17 -18.03 19.45
C VAL A 396 5.09 -16.98 19.24
N ASP A 397 4.57 -16.43 20.35
CA ASP A 397 3.78 -15.20 20.32
C ASP A 397 4.74 -13.99 20.17
N PRO A 398 4.70 -13.26 19.06
CA PRO A 398 5.64 -12.17 18.81
C PRO A 398 5.47 -10.95 19.73
N LYS A 399 4.30 -10.80 20.39
CA LYS A 399 4.02 -9.69 21.30
C LYS A 399 4.62 -9.91 22.69
N THR A 400 4.57 -11.16 23.16
CA THR A 400 5.03 -11.54 24.50
C THR A 400 6.37 -12.25 24.48
N GLU A 401 6.87 -12.66 23.32
CA GLU A 401 8.04 -13.53 23.11
C GLU A 401 7.92 -14.88 23.86
N GLN A 402 6.71 -15.28 24.23
CA GLN A 402 6.46 -16.56 24.90
C GLN A 402 6.23 -17.68 23.90
N HIS A 403 6.73 -18.85 24.22
CA HIS A 403 6.44 -20.06 23.46
C HIS A 403 4.99 -20.48 23.69
N LEU A 404 4.16 -20.41 22.65
CA LEU A 404 2.80 -20.94 22.64
C LEU A 404 2.83 -22.47 22.60
N TRP A 405 3.85 -23.03 21.94
CA TRP A 405 4.08 -24.44 21.81
C TRP A 405 5.55 -24.69 21.41
N GLY A 406 6.08 -25.86 21.76
CA GLY A 406 7.40 -26.32 21.29
C GLY A 406 7.57 -27.82 21.52
N ASP A 407 8.19 -28.49 20.55
CA ASP A 407 8.47 -29.93 20.62
C ASP A 407 9.73 -30.30 19.83
N THR A 408 10.24 -31.53 20.09
CA THR A 408 11.41 -32.11 19.44
C THR A 408 11.08 -33.49 18.89
N PHE A 409 11.19 -33.62 17.58
CA PHE A 409 10.91 -34.85 16.84
C PHE A 409 12.22 -35.50 16.45
N ASP A 410 12.49 -36.72 16.95
CA ASP A 410 13.66 -37.55 16.57
C ASP A 410 13.14 -38.84 15.92
N ARG A 411 13.23 -38.92 14.59
CA ARG A 411 12.58 -39.93 13.77
C ARG A 411 13.51 -40.47 12.67
N GLN A 412 13.11 -41.56 12.04
CA GLN A 412 13.69 -42.01 10.78
C GLN A 412 13.22 -41.13 9.63
N LEU A 413 13.99 -40.99 8.58
CA LEU A 413 13.66 -40.23 7.40
C LEU A 413 12.36 -40.76 6.72
N THR A 414 12.10 -42.06 6.82
CA THR A 414 10.86 -42.71 6.34
C THR A 414 9.59 -42.19 7.03
N ASP A 415 9.74 -41.67 8.26
CA ASP A 415 8.62 -41.21 9.09
C ASP A 415 8.41 -39.69 9.02
N ILE A 416 9.12 -39.01 8.10
CA ILE A 416 9.16 -37.55 8.02
C ILE A 416 7.76 -36.94 7.79
N PHE A 417 6.92 -37.61 6.99
CA PHE A 417 5.55 -37.15 6.72
C PHE A 417 4.65 -37.21 7.95
N GLU A 418 4.89 -38.16 8.87
CA GLU A 418 4.18 -38.21 10.15
C GLU A 418 4.53 -36.99 11.01
N VAL A 419 5.81 -36.62 11.05
CA VAL A 419 6.28 -35.43 11.76
C VAL A 419 5.64 -34.16 11.20
N GLN A 420 5.60 -33.99 9.89
CA GLN A 420 4.98 -32.82 9.25
C GLN A 420 3.49 -32.71 9.60
N SER A 421 2.75 -33.81 9.55
CA SER A 421 1.34 -33.88 9.94
C SER A 421 1.14 -33.62 11.42
N GLU A 422 2.00 -34.20 12.28
CA GLU A 422 1.98 -33.98 13.73
C GLU A 422 2.24 -32.51 14.09
N VAL A 423 3.26 -31.89 13.51
CA VAL A 423 3.57 -30.46 13.68
C VAL A 423 2.37 -29.59 13.29
N ALA A 424 1.74 -29.85 12.13
CA ALA A 424 0.61 -29.07 11.67
C ALA A 424 -0.60 -29.20 12.60
N GLN A 425 -0.90 -30.40 13.10
CA GLN A 425 -1.99 -30.65 14.06
C GLN A 425 -1.73 -29.98 15.40
N GLN A 426 -0.50 -30.02 15.91
CA GLN A 426 -0.14 -29.40 17.19
C GLN A 426 -0.19 -27.88 17.13
N ILE A 427 0.25 -27.27 16.00
CA ILE A 427 0.14 -25.82 15.75
C ILE A 427 -1.32 -25.40 15.72
N THR A 428 -2.20 -26.15 15.05
CA THR A 428 -3.64 -25.84 15.01
C THR A 428 -4.27 -25.91 16.39
N GLY A 429 -3.86 -26.88 17.20
CA GLY A 429 -4.28 -26.99 18.60
C GLY A 429 -3.84 -25.76 19.42
N ALA A 430 -2.58 -25.36 19.29
CA ALA A 430 -2.02 -24.21 20.00
C ALA A 430 -2.70 -22.88 19.59
N LEU A 431 -3.08 -22.74 18.31
CA LEU A 431 -3.79 -21.58 17.78
C LEU A 431 -5.32 -21.68 17.91
N SER A 432 -5.85 -22.72 18.58
CA SER A 432 -7.28 -22.97 18.76
C SER A 432 -8.05 -22.98 17.43
N VAL A 433 -7.45 -23.61 16.39
CA VAL A 433 -8.07 -23.81 15.08
C VAL A 433 -8.67 -25.20 15.01
N ALA A 434 -9.99 -25.28 14.80
CA ALA A 434 -10.67 -26.56 14.60
C ALA A 434 -10.48 -27.03 13.15
N LEU A 435 -10.07 -28.28 12.96
CA LEU A 435 -9.96 -28.92 11.65
C LEU A 435 -11.27 -29.63 11.30
N SER A 436 -11.72 -29.48 10.04
CA SER A 436 -12.78 -30.34 9.52
C SER A 436 -12.28 -31.77 9.33
N PRO A 437 -13.18 -32.78 9.27
CA PRO A 437 -12.77 -34.17 8.98
C PRO A 437 -11.98 -34.30 7.67
N GLU A 438 -12.37 -33.55 6.63
CA GLU A 438 -11.72 -33.53 5.32
C GLU A 438 -10.34 -32.87 5.39
N GLU A 439 -10.19 -31.78 6.15
CA GLU A 439 -8.90 -31.12 6.37
C GLU A 439 -7.95 -32.04 7.13
N LYS A 440 -8.45 -32.72 8.16
CA LYS A 440 -7.65 -33.68 8.92
C LYS A 440 -7.15 -34.81 8.03
N GLN A 441 -8.00 -35.37 7.18
CA GLN A 441 -7.62 -36.42 6.23
C GLN A 441 -6.58 -35.93 5.22
N ARG A 442 -6.71 -34.68 4.71
CA ARG A 442 -5.75 -34.07 3.80
C ARG A 442 -4.38 -33.82 4.44
N VAL A 443 -4.36 -33.40 5.71
CA VAL A 443 -3.11 -33.18 6.48
C VAL A 443 -2.40 -34.52 6.78
N GLU A 444 -3.16 -35.60 7.05
CA GLU A 444 -2.61 -36.92 7.39
C GLU A 444 -2.16 -37.74 6.15
N LYS A 445 -2.55 -37.30 4.93
CA LYS A 445 -2.23 -38.02 3.70
C LYS A 445 -0.71 -37.99 3.43
N LYS A 446 -0.07 -39.15 3.40
CA LYS A 446 1.36 -39.28 3.02
C LYS A 446 1.53 -39.13 1.52
N ALA A 447 2.48 -38.32 1.10
CA ALA A 447 2.74 -38.01 -0.31
C ALA A 447 3.46 -39.18 -1.03
N THR A 448 4.39 -39.86 -0.35
CA THR A 448 5.11 -41.07 -0.83
C THR A 448 5.60 -41.90 0.35
N GLN A 449 6.00 -43.12 0.13
CA GLN A 449 6.68 -43.98 1.10
C GLN A 449 8.18 -44.16 0.77
N ASP A 450 8.63 -43.68 -0.39
CA ASP A 450 10.02 -43.76 -0.83
C ASP A 450 10.80 -42.53 -0.41
N ALA A 451 11.75 -42.73 0.51
CA ALA A 451 12.57 -41.62 1.05
C ALA A 451 13.51 -41.02 0.00
N ASP A 452 13.98 -41.84 -0.97
CA ASP A 452 14.85 -41.34 -2.05
C ASP A 452 14.04 -40.50 -3.04
N ALA A 453 12.81 -40.93 -3.37
CA ALA A 453 11.89 -40.14 -4.20
C ALA A 453 11.59 -38.81 -3.53
N TYR A 454 11.33 -38.80 -2.22
CA TYR A 454 11.10 -37.58 -1.46
C TYR A 454 12.32 -36.63 -1.47
N ASN A 455 13.54 -37.17 -1.22
CA ASN A 455 14.74 -36.33 -1.28
C ASN A 455 14.96 -35.70 -2.67
N LEU A 456 14.72 -36.44 -3.75
CA LEU A 456 14.79 -35.92 -5.10
C LEU A 456 13.73 -34.84 -5.36
N TYR A 457 12.52 -35.02 -4.86
CA TYR A 457 11.48 -34.01 -4.92
C TYR A 457 11.87 -32.70 -4.22
N LEU A 458 12.41 -32.76 -2.99
CA LEU A 458 12.90 -31.58 -2.27
C LEU A 458 14.03 -30.88 -3.03
N LEU A 459 14.95 -31.64 -3.59
CA LEU A 459 16.04 -31.10 -4.41
C LEU A 459 15.50 -30.44 -5.68
N GLY A 460 14.50 -31.04 -6.30
CA GLY A 460 13.79 -30.47 -7.45
C GLY A 460 13.17 -29.11 -7.12
N ARG A 461 12.45 -29.00 -6.02
CA ARG A 461 11.89 -27.74 -5.53
C ARG A 461 12.97 -26.71 -5.22
N PHE A 462 14.04 -27.12 -4.57
CA PHE A 462 15.17 -26.24 -4.24
C PHE A 462 15.77 -25.61 -5.51
N HIS A 463 15.96 -26.40 -6.56
CA HIS A 463 16.45 -25.89 -7.84
C HIS A 463 15.42 -25.02 -8.57
N ALA A 464 14.20 -25.47 -8.72
CA ALA A 464 13.14 -24.70 -9.40
C ALA A 464 12.93 -23.30 -8.79
N ASN A 465 13.05 -23.18 -7.47
CA ASN A 465 12.89 -21.92 -6.73
C ASN A 465 14.02 -20.89 -6.93
N LYS A 466 15.07 -21.21 -7.69
CA LYS A 466 16.15 -20.25 -8.03
C LYS A 466 15.85 -19.41 -9.28
N TRP A 467 14.79 -19.72 -10.00
CA TRP A 467 14.28 -18.93 -11.11
C TRP A 467 15.30 -18.65 -12.23
N SER A 468 16.24 -19.56 -12.48
CA SER A 468 17.12 -19.54 -13.65
C SER A 468 16.82 -20.73 -14.57
N GLU A 469 16.94 -20.58 -15.90
CA GLU A 469 16.70 -21.69 -16.84
C GLU A 469 17.50 -22.95 -16.46
N ALA A 470 18.78 -22.77 -16.17
CA ALA A 470 19.68 -23.87 -15.82
C ALA A 470 19.26 -24.58 -14.52
N ASP A 471 18.84 -23.83 -13.49
CA ASP A 471 18.39 -24.43 -12.25
C ASP A 471 17.00 -25.08 -12.40
N VAL A 472 16.05 -24.46 -13.11
CA VAL A 472 14.73 -25.06 -13.36
C VAL A 472 14.88 -26.38 -14.13
N LEU A 473 15.78 -26.47 -15.12
CA LEU A 473 16.06 -27.72 -15.83
C LEU A 473 16.62 -28.80 -14.90
N LYS A 474 17.53 -28.44 -13.96
CA LYS A 474 17.97 -29.37 -12.92
C LYS A 474 16.83 -29.80 -11.99
N GLY A 475 15.92 -28.88 -11.68
CA GLY A 475 14.70 -29.20 -10.93
C GLY A 475 13.84 -30.24 -11.63
N ILE A 476 13.67 -30.10 -12.93
CA ILE A 476 12.95 -31.07 -13.78
C ILE A 476 13.61 -32.45 -13.71
N GLU A 477 14.94 -32.53 -13.89
CA GLU A 477 15.68 -33.80 -13.78
C GLU A 477 15.46 -34.48 -12.40
N CYS A 478 15.42 -33.68 -11.32
CA CYS A 478 15.16 -34.20 -9.99
C CYS A 478 13.72 -34.71 -9.83
N PHE A 479 12.71 -33.98 -10.35
CA PHE A 479 11.32 -34.43 -10.31
C PHE A 479 11.11 -35.70 -11.15
N GLU A 480 11.71 -35.79 -12.34
CA GLU A 480 11.69 -36.99 -13.17
C GLU A 480 12.37 -38.18 -12.46
N GLY A 481 13.47 -37.92 -11.74
CA GLY A 481 14.14 -38.90 -10.88
C GLY A 481 13.25 -39.39 -9.73
N ALA A 482 12.52 -38.48 -9.08
CA ALA A 482 11.55 -38.80 -8.03
C ALA A 482 10.42 -39.70 -8.55
N ILE A 483 9.86 -39.34 -9.72
CA ILE A 483 8.82 -40.10 -10.41
C ILE A 483 9.32 -41.50 -10.84
N ALA A 484 10.57 -41.60 -11.26
CA ALA A 484 11.17 -42.91 -11.64
C ALA A 484 11.31 -43.82 -10.42
N LYS A 485 11.52 -43.28 -9.22
CA LYS A 485 11.58 -44.02 -7.95
C LYS A 485 10.19 -44.44 -7.46
N ASP A 486 9.25 -43.49 -7.47
CA ASP A 486 7.85 -43.71 -7.10
C ASP A 486 6.92 -43.15 -8.20
N PRO A 487 6.45 -43.97 -9.15
CA PRO A 487 5.54 -43.55 -10.19
C PRO A 487 4.17 -43.05 -9.69
N ASN A 488 3.82 -43.30 -8.43
CA ASN A 488 2.58 -42.83 -7.82
C ASN A 488 2.75 -41.56 -6.98
N PHE A 489 3.91 -40.92 -7.04
CA PHE A 489 4.19 -39.69 -6.30
C PHE A 489 3.54 -38.49 -6.97
N ALA A 490 2.23 -38.27 -6.75
CA ALA A 490 1.42 -37.23 -7.38
C ALA A 490 2.01 -35.82 -7.21
N VAL A 491 2.56 -35.48 -6.03
CA VAL A 491 3.15 -34.17 -5.74
C VAL A 491 4.40 -33.90 -6.58
N ALA A 492 5.17 -34.95 -6.96
CA ALA A 492 6.31 -34.79 -7.86
C ALA A 492 5.87 -34.43 -9.29
N TYR A 493 4.74 -34.98 -9.75
CA TYR A 493 4.16 -34.55 -11.03
C TYR A 493 3.64 -33.12 -11.00
N ALA A 494 3.03 -32.67 -9.88
CA ALA A 494 2.63 -31.27 -9.70
C ALA A 494 3.86 -30.34 -9.74
N GLY A 495 4.94 -30.67 -9.01
CA GLY A 495 6.19 -29.91 -9.07
C GLY A 495 6.85 -29.89 -10.45
N LEU A 496 6.71 -30.97 -11.22
CA LEU A 496 7.17 -31.04 -12.61
C LEU A 496 6.33 -30.11 -13.51
N ALA A 497 5.01 -30.04 -13.29
CA ALA A 497 4.12 -29.13 -14.01
C ALA A 497 4.50 -27.67 -13.75
N ASP A 498 4.66 -27.29 -12.47
CA ASP A 498 5.10 -25.95 -12.06
C ASP A 498 6.45 -25.58 -12.71
N ALA A 499 7.42 -26.51 -12.74
CA ALA A 499 8.72 -26.27 -13.36
C ALA A 499 8.63 -26.03 -14.87
N TYR A 500 7.74 -26.74 -15.59
CA TYR A 500 7.51 -26.48 -17.00
C TYR A 500 6.83 -25.14 -17.24
N GLU A 501 5.93 -24.70 -16.36
CA GLU A 501 5.31 -23.37 -16.45
C GLU A 501 6.33 -22.25 -16.27
N LEU A 502 7.23 -22.36 -15.29
CA LEU A 502 8.32 -21.41 -15.12
C LEU A 502 9.14 -21.21 -16.40
N LEU A 503 9.39 -22.30 -17.15
CA LEU A 503 10.08 -22.20 -18.45
C LEU A 503 9.22 -21.54 -19.52
N SER A 504 7.89 -21.63 -19.44
CA SER A 504 6.97 -20.99 -20.41
C SER A 504 6.88 -19.47 -20.25
N ILE A 505 7.14 -18.92 -19.05
CA ILE A 505 7.02 -17.48 -18.75
C ILE A 505 8.18 -16.64 -19.33
N GLY A 506 9.14 -17.25 -20.03
CA GLY A 506 10.21 -16.50 -20.69
C GLY A 506 11.61 -16.76 -20.16
N PHE A 507 11.80 -17.79 -19.34
CA PHE A 507 13.11 -18.22 -18.86
C PHE A 507 13.81 -19.19 -19.84
N SER A 508 13.10 -19.72 -20.84
CA SER A 508 13.64 -20.64 -21.82
C SER A 508 13.77 -20.05 -23.21
N SER A 509 14.74 -20.55 -23.97
CA SER A 509 14.89 -20.26 -25.39
C SER A 509 13.89 -20.97 -26.30
N ARG A 510 13.16 -21.98 -25.78
CA ARG A 510 12.13 -22.73 -26.51
C ARG A 510 10.78 -22.01 -26.48
N PRO A 511 9.91 -22.22 -27.47
CA PRO A 511 8.57 -21.64 -27.49
C PRO A 511 7.74 -22.03 -26.26
N PRO A 512 6.97 -21.10 -25.67
CA PRO A 512 6.10 -21.37 -24.51
C PRO A 512 5.15 -22.55 -24.71
N VAL A 513 4.59 -22.72 -25.90
CA VAL A 513 3.63 -23.79 -26.24
C VAL A 513 4.18 -25.19 -25.98
N GLU A 514 5.46 -25.42 -26.17
CA GLU A 514 6.09 -26.73 -25.91
C GLU A 514 6.09 -27.07 -24.41
N TRP A 515 6.38 -26.07 -23.59
CA TRP A 515 6.42 -26.22 -22.13
C TRP A 515 5.01 -26.35 -21.54
N LEU A 516 4.04 -25.56 -22.04
CA LEU A 516 2.64 -25.63 -21.62
C LEU A 516 2.00 -27.01 -21.90
N ALA A 517 2.33 -27.63 -23.02
CA ALA A 517 1.86 -28.98 -23.32
C ALA A 517 2.40 -30.02 -22.33
N LYS A 518 3.68 -29.90 -21.94
CA LYS A 518 4.30 -30.77 -20.93
C LYS A 518 3.71 -30.52 -19.54
N ALA A 519 3.52 -29.23 -19.16
CA ALA A 519 2.91 -28.84 -17.89
C ALA A 519 1.51 -29.45 -17.76
N LYS A 520 0.66 -29.31 -18.80
CA LYS A 520 -0.67 -29.89 -18.83
C LYS A 520 -0.65 -31.42 -18.64
N THR A 521 0.27 -32.12 -19.31
CA THR A 521 0.38 -33.58 -19.21
C THR A 521 0.76 -34.00 -17.79
N ALA A 522 1.73 -33.31 -17.18
CA ALA A 522 2.16 -33.56 -15.81
C ALA A 522 1.05 -33.24 -14.79
N ALA A 523 0.37 -32.10 -14.93
CA ALA A 523 -0.74 -31.72 -14.07
C ALA A 523 -1.90 -32.72 -14.11
N LEU A 524 -2.32 -33.17 -15.32
CA LEU A 524 -3.35 -34.19 -15.47
C LEU A 524 -2.93 -35.49 -14.80
N LYS A 525 -1.66 -35.88 -14.92
CA LYS A 525 -1.15 -37.10 -14.28
C LYS A 525 -1.16 -37.00 -12.76
N ALA A 526 -0.82 -35.83 -12.21
CA ALA A 526 -0.93 -35.57 -10.78
C ALA A 526 -2.39 -35.70 -10.30
N LEU A 527 -3.34 -35.13 -11.03
CA LEU A 527 -4.77 -35.13 -10.68
C LEU A 527 -5.44 -36.51 -10.83
N GLU A 528 -4.96 -37.36 -11.74
CA GLU A 528 -5.39 -38.77 -11.81
C GLU A 528 -5.08 -39.54 -10.52
N MET A 529 -4.01 -39.16 -9.81
CA MET A 529 -3.58 -39.81 -8.57
C MET A 529 -4.14 -39.12 -7.32
N ASP A 530 -4.26 -37.82 -7.38
CA ASP A 530 -4.72 -36.99 -6.25
C ASP A 530 -5.44 -35.72 -6.74
N ASP A 531 -6.77 -35.78 -6.83
CA ASP A 531 -7.64 -34.64 -7.21
C ASP A 531 -7.73 -33.53 -6.14
N SER A 532 -7.06 -33.69 -5.01
CA SER A 532 -7.01 -32.68 -3.95
C SER A 532 -5.79 -31.77 -4.01
N LEU A 533 -4.95 -31.87 -5.05
CA LEU A 533 -3.75 -31.05 -5.23
C LEU A 533 -4.09 -29.69 -5.87
N ALA A 534 -4.17 -28.65 -5.05
CA ALA A 534 -4.41 -27.29 -5.52
C ALA A 534 -3.33 -26.80 -6.50
N GLU A 535 -2.09 -27.20 -6.30
CA GLU A 535 -0.96 -26.94 -7.18
C GLU A 535 -1.22 -27.48 -8.60
N ALA A 536 -1.62 -28.74 -8.70
CA ALA A 536 -1.88 -29.38 -10.00
C ALA A 536 -3.10 -28.76 -10.71
N HIS A 537 -4.16 -28.37 -9.97
CA HIS A 537 -5.29 -27.62 -10.55
C HIS A 537 -4.85 -26.25 -11.07
N THR A 538 -3.97 -25.55 -10.34
CA THR A 538 -3.45 -24.24 -10.76
C THR A 538 -2.64 -24.37 -12.04
N SER A 539 -1.74 -25.36 -12.10
CA SER A 539 -0.94 -25.64 -13.30
C SER A 539 -1.81 -26.06 -14.48
N LEU A 540 -2.86 -26.88 -14.25
CA LEU A 540 -3.79 -27.24 -15.32
C LEU A 540 -4.58 -26.02 -15.82
N ALA A 541 -5.00 -25.12 -14.92
CA ALA A 541 -5.68 -23.90 -15.26
C ALA A 541 -4.81 -23.01 -16.16
N TYR A 542 -3.56 -22.81 -15.77
CA TYR A 542 -2.59 -21.99 -16.51
C TYR A 542 -2.33 -22.58 -17.92
N ALA A 543 -2.12 -23.88 -18.00
CA ALA A 543 -1.89 -24.56 -19.27
C ALA A 543 -3.13 -24.54 -20.20
N ARG A 544 -4.35 -24.67 -19.65
CA ARG A 544 -5.61 -24.50 -20.40
C ARG A 544 -5.77 -23.08 -20.92
N TRP A 545 -5.51 -22.08 -20.08
CA TRP A 545 -5.64 -20.67 -20.44
C TRP A 545 -4.67 -20.29 -21.57
N LEU A 546 -3.37 -20.48 -21.38
CA LEU A 546 -2.35 -20.04 -22.33
C LEU A 546 -2.10 -21.01 -23.48
N GLY A 547 -2.14 -22.31 -23.19
CA GLY A 547 -1.85 -23.35 -24.18
C GLY A 547 -3.06 -23.66 -25.08
N ASP A 548 -4.19 -23.97 -24.46
CA ASP A 548 -5.39 -24.43 -25.19
C ASP A 548 -6.34 -23.29 -25.57
N LEU A 549 -6.23 -22.10 -24.95
CA LEU A 549 -7.20 -21.00 -25.00
C LEU A 549 -8.60 -21.42 -24.48
N ASP A 550 -8.63 -22.41 -23.58
CA ASP A 550 -9.84 -22.90 -22.90
C ASP A 550 -10.13 -22.03 -21.67
N TRP A 551 -10.68 -20.84 -21.89
CA TRP A 551 -11.00 -19.89 -20.84
C TRP A 551 -11.97 -20.45 -19.80
N PRO A 552 -13.11 -21.07 -20.14
CA PRO A 552 -14.02 -21.63 -19.14
C PRO A 552 -13.40 -22.77 -18.34
N GLY A 553 -12.65 -23.65 -19.01
CA GLY A 553 -11.94 -24.75 -18.34
C GLY A 553 -10.87 -24.25 -17.37
N ALA A 554 -10.14 -23.20 -17.74
CA ALA A 554 -9.14 -22.58 -16.87
C ALA A 554 -9.79 -21.97 -15.62
N GLU A 555 -10.89 -21.21 -15.77
CA GLU A 555 -11.59 -20.61 -14.63
C GLU A 555 -12.08 -21.67 -13.63
N LYS A 556 -12.61 -22.78 -14.14
CA LYS A 556 -13.06 -23.90 -13.30
C LYS A 556 -11.91 -24.44 -12.44
N GLU A 557 -10.75 -24.65 -13.06
CA GLU A 557 -9.59 -25.20 -12.34
C GLU A 557 -9.00 -24.19 -11.34
N PHE A 558 -8.92 -22.89 -11.67
CA PHE A 558 -8.50 -21.86 -10.70
C PHE A 558 -9.42 -21.80 -9.48
N LYS A 559 -10.74 -21.81 -9.68
CA LYS A 559 -11.71 -21.84 -8.59
C LYS A 559 -11.55 -23.11 -7.75
N ARG A 560 -11.35 -24.25 -8.39
CA ARG A 560 -11.12 -25.51 -7.69
C ARG A 560 -9.85 -25.48 -6.84
N ALA A 561 -8.76 -24.93 -7.36
CA ALA A 561 -7.52 -24.74 -6.60
C ALA A 561 -7.74 -23.89 -5.34
N LEU A 562 -8.47 -22.77 -5.46
CA LEU A 562 -8.77 -21.87 -4.36
C LEU A 562 -9.73 -22.47 -3.32
N GLU A 563 -10.69 -23.32 -3.74
CA GLU A 563 -11.54 -24.11 -2.82
C GLU A 563 -10.71 -25.11 -2.01
N LEU A 564 -9.73 -25.76 -2.65
CA LEU A 564 -8.87 -26.76 -2.00
C LEU A 564 -7.85 -26.11 -1.05
N LYS A 565 -7.33 -24.92 -1.42
CA LYS A 565 -6.27 -24.23 -0.70
C LYS A 565 -6.41 -22.71 -0.85
N GLY A 566 -7.28 -22.11 -0.03
CA GLY A 566 -7.59 -20.67 -0.05
C GLY A 566 -6.44 -19.73 0.33
N SER A 567 -5.28 -20.26 0.71
CA SER A 567 -4.04 -19.50 0.96
C SER A 567 -2.96 -19.75 -0.11
N TYR A 568 -3.31 -20.33 -1.25
CA TYR A 568 -2.33 -20.63 -2.31
C TYR A 568 -2.08 -19.38 -3.18
N VAL A 569 -0.99 -18.71 -2.90
CA VAL A 569 -0.62 -17.42 -3.52
C VAL A 569 -0.60 -17.48 -5.04
N MET A 570 -0.01 -18.53 -5.63
CA MET A 570 0.12 -18.67 -7.08
C MET A 570 -1.25 -18.77 -7.76
N ALA A 571 -2.21 -19.47 -7.13
CA ALA A 571 -3.58 -19.55 -7.66
C ALA A 571 -4.27 -18.18 -7.66
N HIS A 572 -4.13 -17.41 -6.60
CA HIS A 572 -4.65 -16.03 -6.54
C HIS A 572 -3.97 -15.12 -7.58
N GLU A 573 -2.64 -15.19 -7.72
CA GLU A 573 -1.88 -14.37 -8.67
C GLU A 573 -2.30 -14.67 -10.12
N TRP A 574 -2.28 -15.93 -10.53
CA TRP A 574 -2.60 -16.28 -11.91
C TRP A 574 -4.08 -16.16 -12.24
N TYR A 575 -4.96 -16.42 -11.27
CA TYR A 575 -6.39 -16.15 -11.44
C TYR A 575 -6.68 -14.66 -11.59
N ALA A 576 -5.96 -13.80 -10.84
CA ALA A 576 -6.05 -12.35 -11.02
C ALA A 576 -5.58 -11.89 -12.41
N GLU A 577 -4.47 -12.43 -12.92
CA GLU A 577 -4.01 -12.14 -14.28
C GLU A 577 -5.00 -12.63 -15.34
N TYR A 578 -5.58 -13.82 -15.17
CA TYR A 578 -6.66 -14.36 -16.01
C TYR A 578 -7.88 -13.43 -16.03
N LEU A 579 -8.36 -13.00 -14.86
CA LEU A 579 -9.48 -12.08 -14.73
C LEU A 579 -9.19 -10.71 -15.37
N ALA A 580 -7.98 -10.20 -15.19
CA ALA A 580 -7.54 -8.96 -15.81
C ALA A 580 -7.56 -9.06 -17.35
N ALA A 581 -7.12 -10.18 -17.91
CA ALA A 581 -7.14 -10.42 -19.35
C ALA A 581 -8.55 -10.43 -19.95
N LEU A 582 -9.54 -10.90 -19.17
CA LEU A 582 -10.96 -10.85 -19.53
C LEU A 582 -11.60 -9.46 -19.38
N GLY A 583 -10.92 -8.52 -18.70
CA GLY A 583 -11.46 -7.21 -18.36
C GLY A 583 -12.32 -7.19 -17.08
N ARG A 584 -12.29 -8.24 -16.27
CA ARG A 584 -12.96 -8.35 -14.96
C ARG A 584 -12.09 -7.67 -13.89
N HIS A 585 -11.89 -6.38 -14.03
CA HIS A 585 -10.84 -5.64 -13.32
C HIS A 585 -11.01 -5.62 -11.80
N GLU A 586 -12.23 -5.43 -11.28
CA GLU A 586 -12.46 -5.38 -9.82
C GLU A 586 -12.17 -6.74 -9.16
N GLU A 587 -12.59 -7.84 -9.80
CA GLU A 587 -12.30 -9.18 -9.32
C GLU A 587 -10.80 -9.48 -9.39
N ALA A 588 -10.14 -9.07 -10.47
CA ALA A 588 -8.69 -9.21 -10.63
C ALA A 588 -7.92 -8.47 -9.52
N VAL A 589 -8.33 -7.24 -9.20
CA VAL A 589 -7.72 -6.45 -8.13
C VAL A 589 -7.96 -7.10 -6.75
N ALA A 590 -9.14 -7.63 -6.49
CA ALA A 590 -9.43 -8.33 -5.24
C ALA A 590 -8.53 -9.57 -5.06
N GLU A 591 -8.40 -10.41 -6.11
CA GLU A 591 -7.58 -11.61 -6.09
C GLU A 591 -6.09 -11.30 -5.93
N ILE A 592 -5.55 -10.33 -6.67
CA ILE A 592 -4.13 -9.99 -6.57
C ILE A 592 -3.78 -9.33 -5.22
N LYS A 593 -4.70 -8.55 -4.64
CA LYS A 593 -4.53 -8.03 -3.28
C LYS A 593 -4.57 -9.14 -2.23
N ARG A 594 -5.35 -10.21 -2.47
CA ARG A 594 -5.32 -11.40 -1.62
C ARG A 594 -3.97 -12.11 -1.70
N ALA A 595 -3.40 -12.30 -2.91
CA ALA A 595 -2.05 -12.83 -3.08
C ALA A 595 -1.01 -11.98 -2.34
N GLN A 596 -1.07 -10.64 -2.45
CA GLN A 596 -0.18 -9.71 -1.75
C GLN A 596 -0.27 -9.83 -0.22
N GLN A 597 -1.48 -10.03 0.33
CA GLN A 597 -1.67 -10.24 1.78
C GLN A 597 -1.07 -11.57 2.28
N LEU A 598 -1.03 -12.58 1.43
CA LEU A 598 -0.47 -13.91 1.74
C LEU A 598 1.05 -13.94 1.54
N ASP A 599 1.57 -13.11 0.62
CA ASP A 599 3.00 -13.03 0.32
C ASP A 599 3.46 -11.56 0.14
N PRO A 600 3.47 -10.76 1.22
CA PRO A 600 3.65 -9.31 1.14
C PRO A 600 5.03 -8.87 0.65
N LEU A 601 6.06 -9.70 0.84
CA LEU A 601 7.44 -9.39 0.43
C LEU A 601 7.84 -10.08 -0.88
N ALA A 602 6.94 -10.81 -1.53
CA ALA A 602 7.23 -11.44 -2.82
C ALA A 602 7.28 -10.40 -3.94
N VAL A 603 8.47 -10.15 -4.45
CA VAL A 603 8.71 -9.20 -5.55
C VAL A 603 7.86 -9.53 -6.80
N PRO A 604 7.71 -10.82 -7.23
CA PRO A 604 6.84 -11.17 -8.35
C PRO A 604 5.36 -10.82 -8.11
N VAL A 605 4.83 -11.14 -6.93
CA VAL A 605 3.43 -10.82 -6.56
C VAL A 605 3.20 -9.31 -6.55
N ASN A 606 4.13 -8.54 -5.95
CA ASN A 606 4.03 -7.08 -5.92
C ASN A 606 4.12 -6.46 -7.33
N ARG A 607 4.92 -7.04 -8.24
CA ARG A 607 4.90 -6.67 -9.66
C ARG A 607 3.54 -7.00 -10.29
N ALA A 608 2.95 -8.15 -9.99
CA ALA A 608 1.66 -8.55 -10.53
C ALA A 608 0.52 -7.62 -10.05
N VAL A 609 0.61 -7.05 -8.83
CA VAL A 609 -0.31 -5.98 -8.41
C VAL A 609 -0.24 -4.79 -9.36
N GLY A 610 0.96 -4.29 -9.65
CA GLY A 610 1.14 -3.19 -10.61
C GLY A 610 0.66 -3.53 -12.02
N TRP A 611 0.87 -4.78 -12.46
CA TRP A 611 0.42 -5.30 -13.74
C TRP A 611 -1.11 -5.31 -13.87
N VAL A 612 -1.81 -5.86 -12.87
CA VAL A 612 -3.28 -5.89 -12.84
C VAL A 612 -3.87 -4.47 -12.81
N LEU A 613 -3.30 -3.58 -11.99
CA LEU A 613 -3.72 -2.18 -11.90
C LEU A 613 -3.49 -1.43 -13.23
N TYR A 614 -2.39 -1.71 -13.94
CA TYR A 614 -2.11 -1.12 -15.25
C TYR A 614 -3.20 -1.48 -16.28
N PHE A 615 -3.60 -2.76 -16.36
CA PHE A 615 -4.66 -3.18 -17.27
C PHE A 615 -6.04 -2.70 -16.84
N ALA A 616 -6.25 -2.48 -15.54
CA ALA A 616 -7.45 -1.79 -15.02
C ALA A 616 -7.44 -0.27 -15.28
N ARG A 617 -6.39 0.27 -15.93
CA ARG A 617 -6.17 1.70 -16.20
C ARG A 617 -6.06 2.57 -14.94
N ARG A 618 -5.76 1.95 -13.80
CA ARG A 618 -5.48 2.61 -12.50
C ARG A 618 -4.00 2.96 -12.42
N TYR A 619 -3.53 3.84 -13.33
CA TYR A 619 -2.11 4.07 -13.56
C TYR A 619 -1.36 4.65 -12.37
N ASP A 620 -1.99 5.56 -11.59
CA ASP A 620 -1.34 6.14 -10.42
C ASP A 620 -1.04 5.07 -9.38
N GLU A 621 -2.01 4.22 -9.08
CA GLU A 621 -1.85 3.11 -8.14
C GLU A 621 -0.84 2.06 -8.66
N ALA A 622 -0.85 1.79 -9.97
CA ALA A 622 0.13 0.91 -10.59
C ALA A 622 1.56 1.45 -10.40
N ILE A 623 1.77 2.75 -10.65
CA ILE A 623 3.07 3.42 -10.46
C ILE A 623 3.53 3.32 -9.00
N ASP A 624 2.65 3.61 -8.04
CA ASP A 624 2.96 3.54 -6.60
C ASP A 624 3.38 2.13 -6.16
N GLU A 625 2.62 1.09 -6.57
CA GLU A 625 2.93 -0.30 -6.23
C GLU A 625 4.22 -0.79 -6.91
N LEU A 626 4.47 -0.39 -8.15
CA LEU A 626 5.70 -0.74 -8.87
C LEU A 626 6.93 -0.05 -8.29
N GLN A 627 6.81 1.20 -7.83
CA GLN A 627 7.88 1.89 -7.12
C GLN A 627 8.19 1.21 -5.77
N LYS A 628 7.16 0.79 -5.01
CA LYS A 628 7.35 -0.03 -3.80
C LYS A 628 8.08 -1.33 -4.13
N THR A 629 7.69 -2.00 -5.21
CA THR A 629 8.34 -3.24 -5.67
C THR A 629 9.82 -3.00 -6.00
N LEU A 630 10.16 -1.90 -6.67
CA LEU A 630 11.54 -1.53 -6.98
C LEU A 630 12.35 -1.08 -5.76
N ASN A 631 11.69 -0.58 -4.70
CA ASN A 631 12.35 -0.33 -3.42
C ASN A 631 12.75 -1.65 -2.72
N MET A 632 11.97 -2.73 -2.92
CA MET A 632 12.32 -4.08 -2.40
C MET A 632 13.46 -4.70 -3.22
N ASN A 633 13.39 -4.57 -4.55
CA ASN A 633 14.42 -5.08 -5.47
C ASN A 633 14.65 -4.09 -6.62
N PRO A 634 15.67 -3.21 -6.50
CA PRO A 634 15.96 -2.19 -7.50
C PRO A 634 16.34 -2.72 -8.90
N ASP A 635 16.82 -3.95 -8.98
CA ASP A 635 17.28 -4.56 -10.23
C ASP A 635 16.21 -5.42 -10.92
N PHE A 636 14.98 -5.47 -10.36
CA PHE A 636 13.91 -6.29 -10.92
C PHE A 636 13.30 -5.68 -12.17
N LEU A 637 13.83 -6.07 -13.33
CA LEU A 637 13.42 -5.54 -14.63
C LEU A 637 11.92 -5.72 -14.92
N GLY A 638 11.30 -6.81 -14.44
CA GLY A 638 9.87 -7.06 -14.63
C GLY A 638 8.97 -5.93 -14.12
N ALA A 639 9.28 -5.36 -12.96
CA ALA A 639 8.54 -4.21 -12.43
C ALA A 639 8.84 -2.92 -13.22
N ARG A 640 10.10 -2.72 -13.66
CA ARG A 640 10.46 -1.56 -14.47
C ARG A 640 9.74 -1.54 -15.82
N LEU A 641 9.60 -2.68 -16.49
CA LEU A 641 8.88 -2.77 -17.76
C LEU A 641 7.45 -2.26 -17.63
N VAL A 642 6.74 -2.71 -16.60
CA VAL A 642 5.36 -2.27 -16.34
C VAL A 642 5.30 -0.80 -15.93
N LEU A 643 6.28 -0.34 -15.16
CA LEU A 643 6.39 1.07 -14.74
C LEU A 643 6.58 2.00 -15.94
N TRP A 644 7.43 1.63 -16.92
CA TRP A 644 7.60 2.39 -18.16
C TRP A 644 6.31 2.46 -18.97
N TRP A 645 5.56 1.37 -19.07
CA TRP A 645 4.24 1.37 -19.72
C TRP A 645 3.25 2.27 -18.99
N ALA A 646 3.23 2.23 -17.66
CA ALA A 646 2.35 3.05 -16.84
C ALA A 646 2.69 4.55 -16.98
N TRP A 647 3.97 4.93 -16.99
CA TRP A 647 4.40 6.31 -17.24
C TRP A 647 4.01 6.80 -18.64
N VAL A 648 4.19 5.99 -19.68
CA VAL A 648 3.76 6.35 -21.05
C VAL A 648 2.24 6.51 -21.10
N ALA A 649 1.47 5.60 -20.54
CA ALA A 649 0.01 5.67 -20.51
C ALA A 649 -0.50 6.90 -19.73
N LYS A 650 0.27 7.39 -18.76
CA LYS A 650 0.01 8.62 -17.99
C LYS A 650 0.39 9.90 -18.74
N GLY A 651 1.03 9.79 -19.90
CA GLY A 651 1.55 10.92 -20.66
C GLY A 651 2.90 11.45 -20.16
N TRP A 652 3.71 10.61 -19.49
CA TRP A 652 5.05 10.94 -18.99
C TRP A 652 6.16 10.15 -19.70
N PRO A 653 6.22 10.16 -21.06
CA PRO A 653 7.23 9.39 -21.79
C PRO A 653 8.65 9.89 -21.52
N ASP A 654 8.85 11.18 -21.21
CA ASP A 654 10.18 11.71 -20.89
C ASP A 654 10.75 11.13 -19.60
N VAL A 655 9.91 10.87 -18.60
CA VAL A 655 10.30 10.22 -17.33
C VAL A 655 10.74 8.78 -17.61
N ALA A 656 9.95 8.05 -18.39
CA ALA A 656 10.28 6.69 -18.82
C ALA A 656 11.59 6.65 -19.60
N MET A 657 11.79 7.58 -20.56
CA MET A 657 12.99 7.69 -21.39
C MET A 657 14.25 7.92 -20.54
N ALA A 658 14.17 8.82 -19.56
CA ALA A 658 15.31 9.12 -18.68
C ALA A 658 15.73 7.91 -17.83
N ASP A 659 14.78 7.08 -17.38
CA ASP A 659 15.07 5.87 -16.63
C ASP A 659 15.59 4.73 -17.53
N ILE A 660 14.94 4.47 -18.67
CA ILE A 660 15.36 3.42 -19.61
C ILE A 660 16.78 3.65 -20.13
N ARG A 661 17.17 4.88 -20.46
CA ARG A 661 18.53 5.18 -20.94
C ARG A 661 19.59 4.79 -19.94
N LYS A 662 19.34 4.94 -18.64
CA LYS A 662 20.24 4.46 -17.58
C LYS A 662 20.28 2.93 -17.54
N GLU A 663 19.13 2.29 -17.76
CA GLU A 663 19.02 0.82 -17.70
C GLU A 663 19.63 0.12 -18.92
N VAL A 664 19.62 0.73 -20.10
CA VAL A 664 20.25 0.16 -21.33
C VAL A 664 21.77 -0.02 -21.15
N GLU A 665 22.40 0.82 -20.35
CA GLU A 665 23.84 0.73 -20.05
C GLU A 665 24.19 -0.39 -19.05
N ARG A 666 23.20 -0.88 -18.28
CA ARG A 666 23.39 -1.99 -17.33
C ARG A 666 23.41 -3.33 -18.06
N PRO A 667 24.18 -4.32 -17.58
CA PRO A 667 24.23 -5.65 -18.19
C PRO A 667 22.86 -6.38 -18.12
N GLY A 668 22.68 -7.36 -19.01
CA GLY A 668 21.49 -8.22 -19.06
C GLY A 668 20.32 -7.65 -19.87
N LEU A 669 19.64 -8.53 -20.61
CA LEU A 669 18.42 -8.30 -21.42
C LEU A 669 18.46 -7.04 -22.30
N ARG A 670 19.62 -6.75 -22.91
CA ARG A 670 19.86 -5.53 -23.67
C ARG A 670 18.87 -5.34 -24.83
N THR A 671 18.46 -6.41 -25.49
CA THR A 671 17.48 -6.37 -26.58
C THR A 671 16.11 -5.89 -26.08
N VAL A 672 15.62 -6.43 -24.96
CA VAL A 672 14.36 -6.02 -24.32
C VAL A 672 14.39 -4.54 -23.95
N LYS A 673 15.47 -4.09 -23.29
CA LYS A 673 15.64 -2.69 -22.86
C LYS A 673 15.67 -1.74 -24.08
N LYS A 674 16.34 -2.11 -25.18
CA LYS A 674 16.37 -1.31 -26.40
C LYS A 674 15.01 -1.27 -27.11
N LEU A 675 14.25 -2.37 -27.13
CA LEU A 675 12.88 -2.37 -27.65
C LEU A 675 11.98 -1.44 -26.84
N MET A 676 12.10 -1.49 -25.51
CA MET A 676 11.35 -0.58 -24.64
C MET A 676 11.75 0.89 -24.84
N LEU A 677 13.04 1.17 -25.04
CA LEU A 677 13.49 2.52 -25.41
C LEU A 677 12.87 2.95 -26.73
N ALA A 678 12.88 2.08 -27.75
CA ALA A 678 12.25 2.38 -29.04
C ALA A 678 10.75 2.67 -28.90
N TYR A 679 10.03 1.89 -28.06
CA TYR A 679 8.62 2.15 -27.74
C TYR A 679 8.41 3.53 -27.11
N VAL A 680 9.19 3.86 -26.07
CA VAL A 680 9.05 5.14 -25.38
C VAL A 680 9.43 6.31 -26.27
N CYS A 681 10.49 6.19 -27.10
CA CYS A 681 10.84 7.20 -28.10
C CYS A 681 9.70 7.40 -29.11
N ALA A 682 9.09 6.33 -29.61
CA ALA A 682 7.94 6.41 -30.51
C ALA A 682 6.74 7.12 -29.87
N ALA A 683 6.42 6.76 -28.61
CA ALA A 683 5.34 7.36 -27.83
C ALA A 683 5.59 8.86 -27.51
N ALA A 684 6.85 9.24 -27.33
CA ALA A 684 7.26 10.65 -27.17
C ALA A 684 7.30 11.46 -28.50
N GLY A 685 7.03 10.80 -29.64
CA GLY A 685 7.08 11.42 -30.95
C GLY A 685 8.48 11.43 -31.61
N ASN A 686 9.53 10.90 -30.97
CA ASN A 686 10.86 10.76 -31.52
C ASN A 686 10.97 9.50 -32.42
N LYS A 687 10.29 9.57 -33.58
CA LYS A 687 10.19 8.44 -34.52
C LYS A 687 11.53 8.08 -35.16
N GLU A 688 12.43 9.03 -35.32
CA GLU A 688 13.74 8.80 -35.94
C GLU A 688 14.62 7.89 -35.07
N GLU A 689 14.75 8.19 -33.79
CA GLU A 689 15.50 7.37 -32.84
C GLU A 689 14.85 5.98 -32.69
N ALA A 690 13.51 5.92 -32.61
CA ALA A 690 12.77 4.65 -32.51
C ALA A 690 13.04 3.74 -33.71
N ASN A 691 13.00 4.26 -34.94
CA ASN A 691 13.32 3.51 -36.15
C ASN A 691 14.79 3.07 -36.21
N GLY A 692 15.73 3.92 -35.76
CA GLY A 692 17.16 3.58 -35.67
C GLY A 692 17.40 2.39 -34.73
N LEU A 693 16.73 2.37 -33.55
CA LEU A 693 16.82 1.27 -32.62
C LEU A 693 16.20 -0.03 -33.19
N LEU A 694 15.06 0.06 -33.88
CA LEU A 694 14.44 -1.11 -34.55
C LEU A 694 15.35 -1.69 -35.61
N TRP A 695 15.95 -0.83 -36.47
CA TRP A 695 16.86 -1.30 -37.51
C TRP A 695 18.08 -2.05 -36.93
N GLU A 696 18.64 -1.53 -35.82
CA GLU A 696 19.76 -2.21 -35.12
C GLU A 696 19.33 -3.61 -34.59
N LEU A 697 18.06 -3.79 -34.28
CA LEU A 697 17.54 -5.03 -33.68
C LEU A 697 16.93 -6.00 -34.70
N GLU A 698 16.73 -5.61 -35.96
CA GLU A 698 15.96 -6.37 -36.97
C GLU A 698 16.44 -7.81 -37.14
N SER A 699 17.76 -8.03 -37.21
CA SER A 699 18.32 -9.37 -37.32
C SER A 699 18.11 -10.25 -36.09
N LYS A 700 18.05 -9.63 -34.90
CA LYS A 700 17.80 -10.34 -33.64
C LYS A 700 16.33 -10.66 -33.45
N LEU A 701 15.43 -9.78 -33.89
CA LEU A 701 13.99 -9.98 -33.83
C LEU A 701 13.53 -11.14 -34.74
N ALA A 702 14.16 -11.30 -35.90
CA ALA A 702 13.85 -12.39 -36.82
C ALA A 702 14.18 -13.79 -36.25
N GLY A 703 15.17 -13.87 -35.36
CA GLY A 703 15.63 -15.14 -34.77
C GLY A 703 15.18 -15.42 -33.34
N ASP A 704 14.55 -14.47 -32.66
CA ASP A 704 14.11 -14.63 -31.26
C ASP A 704 12.59 -14.79 -31.17
N ASN A 705 12.15 -15.97 -30.73
CA ASN A 705 10.73 -16.34 -30.59
C ASN A 705 10.01 -15.71 -29.39
N ARG A 706 10.65 -14.77 -28.67
CA ARG A 706 10.11 -14.17 -27.42
C ARG A 706 9.89 -12.66 -27.51
N MET A 707 10.15 -12.06 -28.69
CA MET A 707 10.15 -10.61 -28.86
C MET A 707 9.05 -10.09 -29.78
N ALA A 708 8.16 -10.97 -30.25
CA ALA A 708 7.14 -10.59 -31.22
C ALA A 708 6.17 -9.56 -30.61
N LEU A 709 5.71 -9.80 -29.38
CA LEU A 709 4.80 -8.88 -28.71
C LEU A 709 5.43 -7.52 -28.42
N LEU A 710 6.70 -7.49 -27.98
CA LEU A 710 7.41 -6.23 -27.74
C LEU A 710 7.70 -5.48 -29.05
N ALA A 711 7.97 -6.18 -30.15
CA ALA A 711 8.11 -5.58 -31.46
C ALA A 711 6.78 -4.99 -31.95
N ALA A 712 5.66 -5.72 -31.76
CA ALA A 712 4.32 -5.24 -32.09
C ALA A 712 3.97 -3.94 -31.35
N LEU A 713 4.36 -3.82 -30.07
CA LEU A 713 4.19 -2.62 -29.26
C LEU A 713 4.90 -1.41 -29.88
N VAL A 714 6.16 -1.59 -30.33
CA VAL A 714 6.93 -0.51 -30.97
C VAL A 714 6.30 -0.12 -32.31
N TYR A 715 5.95 -1.11 -33.16
CA TYR A 715 5.30 -0.84 -34.44
C TYR A 715 3.95 -0.16 -34.28
N THR A 716 3.18 -0.50 -33.23
CA THR A 716 1.92 0.18 -32.91
C THR A 716 2.16 1.66 -32.58
N ALA A 717 3.14 1.97 -31.75
CA ALA A 717 3.49 3.34 -31.38
C ALA A 717 4.02 4.17 -32.55
N LEU A 718 4.64 3.52 -33.55
CA LEU A 718 5.09 4.15 -34.81
C LEU A 718 3.98 4.30 -35.86
N ASP A 719 2.75 3.81 -35.59
CA ASP A 719 1.62 3.71 -36.53
C ASP A 719 1.92 2.81 -37.76
N MET A 720 2.80 1.82 -37.59
CA MET A 720 3.16 0.83 -38.62
C MET A 720 2.24 -0.39 -38.52
N LYS A 721 0.94 -0.23 -38.77
CA LYS A 721 -0.11 -1.23 -38.50
C LYS A 721 0.17 -2.61 -39.11
N ASP A 722 0.63 -2.68 -40.36
CA ASP A 722 0.90 -3.96 -41.03
C ASP A 722 2.00 -4.76 -40.32
N ARG A 723 3.08 -4.08 -39.93
CA ARG A 723 4.16 -4.70 -39.15
C ARG A 723 3.69 -5.11 -37.75
N ALA A 724 2.87 -4.25 -37.10
CA ALA A 724 2.30 -4.55 -35.80
C ALA A 724 1.45 -5.83 -35.85
N PHE A 725 0.55 -5.97 -36.81
CA PHE A 725 -0.27 -7.18 -36.98
C PHE A 725 0.57 -8.41 -37.37
N GLN A 726 1.59 -8.28 -38.21
CA GLN A 726 2.52 -9.38 -38.51
C GLN A 726 3.12 -9.96 -37.23
N GLU A 727 3.61 -9.09 -36.32
CA GLU A 727 4.21 -9.52 -35.06
C GLU A 727 3.14 -10.04 -34.07
N LEU A 728 1.94 -9.46 -34.03
CA LEU A 728 0.83 -9.97 -33.20
C LEU A 728 0.39 -11.38 -33.63
N TYR A 729 0.31 -11.68 -34.92
CA TYR A 729 0.03 -13.04 -35.40
C TYR A 729 1.18 -14.00 -35.06
N ARG A 730 2.42 -13.55 -35.16
CA ARG A 730 3.59 -14.35 -34.75
C ARG A 730 3.54 -14.64 -33.23
N ALA A 731 3.23 -13.65 -32.39
CA ALA A 731 3.04 -13.82 -30.95
C ALA A 731 1.90 -14.82 -30.63
N HIS A 732 0.80 -14.78 -31.43
CA HIS A 732 -0.28 -15.75 -31.31
C HIS A 732 0.19 -17.19 -31.59
N ASP A 733 0.93 -17.40 -32.66
CA ASP A 733 1.39 -18.73 -33.07
C ASP A 733 2.40 -19.32 -32.05
N LEU A 734 3.17 -18.45 -31.41
CA LEU A 734 4.14 -18.80 -30.37
C LEU A 734 3.50 -18.93 -28.96
N ARG A 735 2.23 -18.58 -28.80
CA ARG A 735 1.55 -18.52 -27.49
C ARG A 735 2.30 -17.64 -26.48
N GLU A 736 2.74 -16.45 -26.90
CA GLU A 736 3.37 -15.51 -25.97
C GLU A 736 2.36 -15.08 -24.88
N PRO A 737 2.67 -15.27 -23.57
CA PRO A 737 1.70 -15.05 -22.49
C PRO A 737 1.11 -13.64 -22.44
N GLY A 738 1.90 -12.61 -22.75
CA GLY A 738 1.44 -11.21 -22.77
C GLY A 738 0.35 -10.92 -23.82
N LEU A 739 0.19 -11.76 -24.85
CA LEU A 739 -0.85 -11.60 -25.87
C LEU A 739 -2.26 -11.86 -25.31
N MET A 740 -2.38 -12.60 -24.21
CA MET A 740 -3.67 -12.87 -23.56
C MET A 740 -4.36 -11.59 -23.09
N PHE A 741 -3.60 -10.52 -22.87
CA PHE A 741 -4.12 -9.21 -22.50
C PHE A 741 -4.53 -8.34 -23.70
N LEU A 742 -4.59 -8.89 -24.92
CA LEU A 742 -4.94 -8.17 -26.14
C LEU A 742 -6.18 -7.28 -25.97
N LYS A 743 -7.25 -7.82 -25.38
CA LYS A 743 -8.52 -7.13 -25.18
C LYS A 743 -8.42 -5.87 -24.30
N VAL A 744 -7.52 -5.85 -23.34
CA VAL A 744 -7.40 -4.81 -22.30
C VAL A 744 -6.17 -3.93 -22.43
N ALA A 745 -5.17 -4.34 -23.22
CA ALA A 745 -3.87 -3.65 -23.32
C ALA A 745 -4.00 -2.22 -23.84
N PRO A 746 -3.61 -1.18 -23.05
CA PRO A 746 -3.73 0.22 -23.46
C PRO A 746 -2.92 0.58 -24.70
N TRP A 747 -1.73 -0.02 -24.85
CA TRP A 747 -0.84 0.23 -26.00
C TRP A 747 -1.35 -0.33 -27.34
N LEU A 748 -2.43 -1.15 -27.33
CA LEU A 748 -3.14 -1.62 -28.52
C LEU A 748 -4.35 -0.77 -28.90
N ASP A 749 -4.71 0.24 -28.09
CA ASP A 749 -5.85 1.11 -28.38
C ASP A 749 -5.83 1.69 -29.81
N PRO A 750 -4.66 2.09 -30.41
CA PRO A 750 -4.58 2.55 -31.79
C PRO A 750 -4.97 1.50 -32.85
N LEU A 751 -4.92 0.22 -32.53
CA LEU A 751 -5.23 -0.86 -33.45
C LEU A 751 -6.67 -1.37 -33.34
N ARG A 752 -7.46 -0.98 -32.32
CA ARG A 752 -8.80 -1.51 -32.06
C ARG A 752 -9.81 -1.28 -33.16
N SER A 753 -9.65 -0.20 -33.94
CA SER A 753 -10.52 0.12 -35.08
C SER A 753 -10.17 -0.65 -36.36
N ASP A 754 -9.04 -1.37 -36.39
CA ASP A 754 -8.63 -2.16 -37.56
C ASP A 754 -9.37 -3.53 -37.56
N PRO A 755 -9.97 -3.94 -38.67
CA PRO A 755 -10.71 -5.23 -38.74
C PRO A 755 -9.89 -6.45 -38.30
N ARG A 756 -8.58 -6.46 -38.55
CA ARG A 756 -7.65 -7.53 -38.16
C ARG A 756 -7.61 -7.73 -36.64
N TYR A 757 -7.86 -6.67 -35.87
CA TYR A 757 -7.91 -6.74 -34.41
C TYR A 757 -9.06 -7.64 -33.93
N GLY A 758 -10.25 -7.49 -34.49
CA GLY A 758 -11.42 -8.35 -34.18
C GLY A 758 -11.13 -9.81 -34.48
N VAL A 759 -10.51 -10.10 -35.63
CA VAL A 759 -10.09 -11.49 -35.99
C VAL A 759 -9.11 -12.08 -34.98
N LEU A 760 -8.19 -11.29 -34.47
CA LEU A 760 -7.22 -11.79 -33.49
C LEU A 760 -7.88 -12.00 -32.12
N VAL A 761 -8.82 -11.14 -31.72
CA VAL A 761 -9.64 -11.30 -30.50
C VAL A 761 -10.43 -12.61 -30.54
N GLU A 762 -11.08 -12.90 -31.69
CA GLU A 762 -11.81 -14.17 -31.89
C GLU A 762 -10.89 -15.39 -31.83
N LYS A 763 -9.70 -15.33 -32.49
CA LYS A 763 -8.70 -16.42 -32.44
C LYS A 763 -8.19 -16.72 -31.03
N LEU A 764 -8.16 -15.73 -30.15
CA LEU A 764 -7.78 -15.89 -28.75
C LEU A 764 -8.96 -16.32 -27.86
N GLY A 765 -10.18 -16.47 -28.39
CA GLY A 765 -11.36 -16.81 -27.61
C GLY A 765 -11.82 -15.70 -26.66
N LEU A 766 -11.47 -14.44 -26.98
CA LEU A 766 -11.81 -13.24 -26.18
C LEU A 766 -13.02 -12.46 -26.72
N GLY A 767 -13.70 -13.00 -27.74
CA GLY A 767 -14.84 -12.40 -28.43
C GLY A 767 -16.11 -12.27 -27.59
#